data_fea2f56db05335088260ed22174944af
#
_entry.id   fea2f56db05335088260ed22174944af
#
_cell.length_a   1.000
_cell.length_b   1.000
_cell.length_c   1.000
_cell.angle_alpha   90.00
_cell.angle_beta   90.00
_cell.angle_gamma   90.00
#
_symmetry.space_group_name_H-M   'P 1'
#
loop_
_entity.id
_entity.type
_entity.pdbx_description
1 polymer ?
#
loop_
_entity_poly.entity_id
_entity_poly.type
_entity_poly.pdbx_seq_one_letter_code
_entity_poly.pdbx_strand_id
1 'polypeptide(L)'
;MLFNVPVGGACYNDGSLQFLLNVPVEQGRNDGEIMHNLRICGVFLVMLVIGNLAYAQQLTRIAVEPQPLGANVQRVIQALQYLGHPLSKQLEADLDAAITAEDSLEIQRLLDAQVLALVEINPEVRVKAIRGLAKASIQQHGFTPLLLKIHNMAHVETALNVHSPNAGPVYAGGSVGILKRQEQTELAEGENVAGEKNRFLEAEVFRAPPLTARLSGLDIEYVLLNVSSTEAGRREALLQFDVGQGTQDLGFRGEVPVLFYAVPSVKVPVKVRDENGVRSIARLIITDQTGRVFPSQVKRVVPDFFFQPQIYRADGEHVLLPPGEYDVTSSRGPEYKVERQKLTVQAEETSTLSIKLKRWVTPNAFGFYGGDHHIHAAGCSHYTLPTEGVTPEDMFRQVKGEGLNVGCVLTWGPCYDHQRQFFAPIAHDISERDTLLKYDLEISGFGSAALGHVCLLNLKRQTYPGSEGTKTKGWPTWTVPVLRWCKEQGGVTGYPHSALGVDPEGGAQWTLRRYDSDGDLTLKADEAKGALLPAEFNRIDMNQDDRLDAVELKMALDRASNQLPNLAIPAMSGRGAMEVFVSTPLGVCDFLSAMDTPRVSEWNTWYHLMNCGFPIKLSGETDFPCMSSRRVGQGRVYVQLGQGKRWNYQQWCRALGSGQSYVSDGYAHALDFRVNQQTPGTDDVELAATGMVEIKASVTFAPATPEGVAYGTIDPESNNLAGDTRLLHAPRSMEYVQGGDRQVEIVVNGQVVATAQVPADGQQHQLEFAVPIEQSSWVALRQFPQLHTNPVNVLVAGKPIRASAQSAQWCLESTQLLWENRNRYIADAEKAAARQAYDQAIARYQQILAESR
;
A
#
# COMPACT_ATOMS: atom_id res chain seq x y z
N MET A 1 -25.42 -4.47 63.81
CA MET A 1 -24.30 -5.11 64.46
C MET A 1 -23.30 -5.51 63.40
N LEU A 2 -22.17 -4.86 63.45
CA LEU A 2 -21.02 -5.03 62.61
C LEU A 2 -20.33 -6.38 62.88
N PHE A 3 -19.88 -7.08 61.88
CA PHE A 3 -18.65 -7.86 61.95
C PHE A 3 -17.86 -7.80 60.65
N ASN A 4 -16.70 -7.14 60.72
CA ASN A 4 -15.59 -7.17 59.83
C ASN A 4 -14.89 -8.53 59.88
N VAL A 5 -14.50 -9.04 58.69
CA VAL A 5 -13.47 -10.08 58.55
C VAL A 5 -12.47 -9.62 57.51
N PRO A 6 -11.16 -9.59 57.80
CA PRO A 6 -10.16 -9.09 56.88
C PRO A 6 -9.76 -10.18 55.84
N VAL A 7 -9.60 -9.76 54.59
CA VAL A 7 -9.05 -10.58 53.52
C VAL A 7 -7.55 -10.51 53.61
N GLY A 8 -6.91 -11.65 53.88
CA GLY A 8 -5.46 -11.80 53.79
C GLY A 8 -5.04 -12.13 52.36
N GLY A 9 -4.06 -11.37 51.83
CA GLY A 9 -3.47 -11.58 50.54
C GLY A 9 -2.68 -12.87 50.46
N ALA A 10 -2.78 -13.58 49.34
CA ALA A 10 -1.94 -14.71 49.00
C ALA A 10 -0.90 -14.28 47.94
N CYS A 11 0.36 -14.31 48.31
CA CYS A 11 1.49 -14.30 47.35
C CYS A 11 1.59 -15.65 46.66
N TYR A 12 1.67 -15.62 45.33
CA TYR A 12 2.05 -16.79 44.55
C TYR A 12 3.56 -17.00 44.61
N ASN A 13 4.00 -18.16 45.04
CA ASN A 13 5.27 -18.75 44.66
C ASN A 13 5.12 -20.29 44.61
N ASP A 14 5.58 -20.84 43.49
CA ASP A 14 6.00 -22.22 43.27
C ASP A 14 5.08 -23.39 43.63
N GLY A 15 4.56 -23.98 42.68
CA GLY A 15 4.29 -25.34 42.21
C GLY A 15 4.13 -26.49 43.23
N SER A 16 3.47 -26.36 44.39
CA SER A 16 2.97 -27.55 45.10
C SER A 16 1.80 -27.19 46.04
N LEU A 17 0.61 -27.63 45.66
CA LEU A 17 -0.56 -27.59 46.52
C LEU A 17 -0.46 -28.73 47.56
N GLN A 18 -0.07 -28.45 48.80
CA GLN A 18 -0.31 -29.35 49.94
C GLN A 18 -1.60 -28.92 50.64
N PHE A 19 -2.64 -29.77 50.51
CA PHE A 19 -3.84 -29.66 51.33
C PHE A 19 -3.60 -30.36 52.66
N LEU A 20 -3.49 -29.62 53.72
CA LEU A 20 -3.58 -30.13 55.11
C LEU A 20 -5.06 -30.13 55.52
N LEU A 21 -5.65 -31.31 55.60
CA LEU A 21 -6.94 -31.53 56.26
C LEU A 21 -6.71 -31.76 57.76
N ASN A 22 -7.01 -30.74 58.57
CA ASN A 22 -7.13 -30.90 60.01
C ASN A 22 -8.55 -31.41 60.31
N VAL A 23 -8.69 -32.67 60.70
CA VAL A 23 -9.91 -33.27 61.26
C VAL A 23 -9.70 -33.49 62.76
N PRO A 24 -10.57 -33.01 63.67
CA PRO A 24 -10.50 -33.35 65.10
C PRO A 24 -10.81 -34.80 65.24
N VAL A 25 -10.00 -35.56 65.98
CA VAL A 25 -10.19 -36.97 66.38
C VAL A 25 -11.00 -36.97 67.67
N GLU A 26 -12.28 -37.41 67.56
CA GLU A 26 -13.01 -37.93 68.74
C GLU A 26 -12.80 -39.43 68.83
N GLN A 27 -12.32 -39.91 69.92
CA GLN A 27 -12.09 -41.33 70.26
C GLN A 27 -13.42 -42.05 70.52
N GLY A 28 -13.71 -43.04 69.69
CA GLY A 28 -14.80 -43.98 70.05
C GLY A 28 -15.25 -44.97 68.97
N ARG A 29 -14.67 -46.15 68.98
CA ARG A 29 -15.19 -47.45 68.51
C ARG A 29 -15.53 -47.64 66.99
N ASN A 30 -14.84 -48.63 66.47
CA ASN A 30 -15.04 -49.49 65.26
C ASN A 30 -14.13 -49.18 64.07
N ASP A 31 -12.92 -49.70 64.11
CA ASP A 31 -11.86 -49.56 63.09
C ASP A 31 -12.15 -50.33 61.77
N GLY A 32 -13.13 -51.23 61.73
CA GLY A 32 -13.41 -52.06 60.56
C GLY A 32 -14.27 -51.38 59.47
N GLU A 33 -15.28 -50.59 59.88
CA GLU A 33 -16.18 -49.89 58.87
C GLU A 33 -15.58 -48.61 58.33
N ILE A 34 -14.72 -47.92 59.13
CA ILE A 34 -14.07 -46.70 58.74
C ILE A 34 -13.05 -46.96 57.63
N MET A 35 -12.31 -48.07 57.68
CA MET A 35 -11.36 -48.47 56.64
C MET A 35 -12.03 -48.89 55.34
N HIS A 36 -13.23 -49.45 55.37
CA HIS A 36 -13.98 -49.81 54.20
C HIS A 36 -14.60 -48.58 53.52
N ASN A 37 -15.13 -47.64 54.28
CA ASN A 37 -15.69 -46.39 53.74
C ASN A 37 -14.60 -45.42 53.24
N LEU A 38 -13.41 -45.36 53.86
CA LEU A 38 -12.27 -44.60 53.38
C LEU A 38 -11.71 -45.17 52.05
N ARG A 39 -11.74 -46.50 51.85
CA ARG A 39 -11.36 -47.14 50.59
C ARG A 39 -12.37 -46.85 49.49
N ILE A 40 -13.66 -46.87 49.79
CA ILE A 40 -14.72 -46.54 48.80
C ILE A 40 -14.72 -45.05 48.50
N CYS A 41 -14.57 -44.16 49.46
CA CYS A 41 -14.40 -42.73 49.18
C CYS A 41 -13.10 -42.40 48.43
N GLY A 42 -12.00 -43.08 48.75
CA GLY A 42 -10.72 -42.93 48.00
C GLY A 42 -10.82 -43.38 46.56
N VAL A 43 -11.51 -44.49 46.28
CA VAL A 43 -11.75 -44.99 44.92
C VAL A 43 -12.74 -44.10 44.15
N PHE A 44 -13.78 -43.53 44.85
CA PHE A 44 -14.66 -42.53 44.21
C PHE A 44 -13.96 -41.21 43.98
N LEU A 45 -13.08 -40.72 44.86
CA LEU A 45 -12.31 -39.51 44.66
C LEU A 45 -11.27 -39.70 43.54
N VAL A 46 -10.62 -40.86 43.46
CA VAL A 46 -9.71 -41.21 42.36
C VAL A 46 -10.47 -41.39 41.05
N MET A 47 -11.67 -41.98 41.06
CA MET A 47 -12.53 -42.04 39.86
C MET A 47 -13.09 -40.64 39.49
N LEU A 48 -13.39 -39.76 40.42
CA LEU A 48 -13.79 -38.37 40.17
C LEU A 48 -12.61 -37.52 39.66
N VAL A 49 -11.40 -37.76 40.13
CA VAL A 49 -10.18 -37.08 39.66
C VAL A 49 -9.77 -37.63 38.28
N ILE A 50 -9.91 -38.93 38.03
CA ILE A 50 -9.71 -39.56 36.72
C ILE A 50 -10.86 -39.20 35.75
N GLY A 51 -12.09 -39.02 36.22
CA GLY A 51 -13.23 -38.58 35.43
C GLY A 51 -13.19 -37.07 35.11
N ASN A 52 -12.43 -36.25 35.83
CA ASN A 52 -12.16 -34.82 35.56
C ASN A 52 -10.81 -34.57 34.89
N LEU A 53 -10.04 -35.56 34.59
CA LEU A 53 -9.10 -35.48 33.46
C LEU A 53 -10.00 -35.40 32.21
N ALA A 54 -10.51 -34.16 31.99
CA ALA A 54 -11.18 -33.85 30.74
C ALA A 54 -10.35 -34.48 29.63
N TYR A 55 -10.98 -35.40 28.88
CA TYR A 55 -10.48 -35.77 27.59
C TYR A 55 -10.35 -34.46 26.81
N ALA A 56 -9.18 -33.83 26.92
CA ALA A 56 -8.79 -32.84 25.96
C ALA A 56 -8.86 -33.60 24.62
N GLN A 57 -9.93 -33.36 23.87
CA GLN A 57 -10.16 -34.01 22.60
C GLN A 57 -8.97 -33.65 21.70
N GLN A 58 -8.02 -34.58 21.68
CA GLN A 58 -6.79 -34.35 20.93
C GLN A 58 -7.17 -34.35 19.45
N LEU A 59 -6.91 -33.24 18.74
CA LEU A 59 -7.17 -33.20 17.32
C LEU A 59 -6.32 -34.26 16.61
N THR A 60 -6.90 -34.91 15.61
CA THR A 60 -6.18 -35.90 14.81
C THR A 60 -4.99 -35.23 14.14
N ARG A 61 -3.78 -35.78 14.34
CA ARG A 61 -2.54 -35.40 13.66
C ARG A 61 -2.12 -36.59 12.81
N ILE A 62 -1.85 -36.29 11.55
CA ILE A 62 -1.40 -37.32 10.59
C ILE A 62 -0.10 -36.80 9.92
N ALA A 63 0.80 -37.74 9.64
CA ALA A 63 1.98 -37.43 8.86
C ALA A 63 1.55 -37.17 7.41
N VAL A 64 1.88 -35.97 6.92
CA VAL A 64 1.59 -35.53 5.55
C VAL A 64 2.85 -34.93 4.94
N GLU A 65 2.84 -34.70 3.63
CA GLU A 65 3.96 -34.03 2.96
C GLU A 65 4.23 -32.66 3.59
N PRO A 66 5.45 -32.42 4.13
CA PRO A 66 5.70 -31.23 4.94
C PRO A 66 5.77 -29.94 4.12
N GLN A 67 6.31 -29.95 2.90
CA GLN A 67 6.48 -28.78 2.07
C GLN A 67 5.14 -28.12 1.70
N PRO A 68 4.12 -28.83 1.17
CA PRO A 68 2.82 -28.24 0.85
C PRO A 68 2.09 -27.72 2.10
N LEU A 69 2.14 -28.47 3.22
CA LEU A 69 1.58 -28.01 4.50
C LEU A 69 2.30 -26.74 4.99
N GLY A 70 3.63 -26.71 4.97
CA GLY A 70 4.42 -25.55 5.34
C GLY A 70 4.06 -24.31 4.51
N ALA A 71 3.93 -24.46 3.19
CA ALA A 71 3.52 -23.40 2.29
C ALA A 71 2.09 -22.88 2.59
N ASN A 72 1.15 -23.79 2.94
CA ASN A 72 -0.19 -23.37 3.37
C ASN A 72 -0.13 -22.57 4.68
N VAL A 73 0.64 -23.03 5.67
CA VAL A 73 0.79 -22.35 6.97
C VAL A 73 1.46 -20.98 6.82
N GLN A 74 2.47 -20.85 5.98
CA GLN A 74 3.07 -19.54 5.67
C GLN A 74 2.04 -18.57 5.10
N ARG A 75 1.18 -19.02 4.17
CA ARG A 75 0.07 -18.21 3.65
C ARG A 75 -0.95 -17.83 4.73
N VAL A 76 -1.23 -18.73 5.68
CA VAL A 76 -2.09 -18.40 6.84
C VAL A 76 -1.46 -17.32 7.72
N ILE A 77 -0.17 -17.42 8.03
CA ILE A 77 0.55 -16.39 8.80
C ILE A 77 0.48 -15.04 8.09
N GLN A 78 0.78 -15.01 6.79
CA GLN A 78 0.69 -13.81 5.97
C GLN A 78 -0.73 -13.22 5.96
N ALA A 79 -1.76 -14.08 5.84
CA ALA A 79 -3.16 -13.65 5.86
C ALA A 79 -3.54 -13.03 7.22
N LEU A 80 -3.12 -13.62 8.33
CA LEU A 80 -3.36 -13.08 9.66
C LEU A 80 -2.66 -11.74 9.87
N GLN A 81 -1.42 -11.60 9.41
CA GLN A 81 -0.70 -10.32 9.42
C GLN A 81 -1.42 -9.26 8.58
N TYR A 82 -1.84 -9.63 7.37
CA TYR A 82 -2.61 -8.76 6.47
C TYR A 82 -3.95 -8.31 7.09
N LEU A 83 -4.63 -9.20 7.80
CA LEU A 83 -5.89 -8.91 8.49
C LEU A 83 -5.70 -8.13 9.81
N GLY A 84 -4.47 -7.74 10.15
CA GLY A 84 -4.16 -7.04 11.40
C GLY A 84 -4.38 -7.88 12.66
N HIS A 85 -4.27 -9.20 12.53
CA HIS A 85 -4.45 -10.16 13.63
C HIS A 85 -3.29 -11.17 13.68
N PRO A 86 -2.02 -10.69 13.81
CA PRO A 86 -0.85 -11.55 13.78
C PRO A 86 -0.88 -12.61 14.88
N LEU A 87 -0.21 -13.72 14.66
CA LEU A 87 0.14 -14.67 15.71
C LEU A 87 1.15 -14.04 16.67
N SER A 88 1.36 -14.66 17.83
CA SER A 88 2.44 -14.21 18.71
C SER A 88 3.80 -14.46 18.04
N LYS A 89 4.77 -13.57 18.25
CA LYS A 89 6.12 -13.69 17.69
C LYS A 89 6.78 -15.04 18.01
N GLN A 90 6.51 -15.57 19.20
CA GLN A 90 7.02 -16.88 19.59
C GLN A 90 6.42 -18.01 18.75
N LEU A 91 5.09 -18.00 18.56
CA LEU A 91 4.42 -19.03 17.76
C LEU A 91 4.84 -18.94 16.28
N GLU A 92 5.01 -17.75 15.72
CA GLU A 92 5.53 -17.58 14.36
C GLU A 92 6.94 -18.17 14.24
N ALA A 93 7.85 -17.86 15.19
CA ALA A 93 9.22 -18.41 15.19
C ALA A 93 9.25 -19.93 15.34
N ASP A 94 8.39 -20.51 16.20
CA ASP A 94 8.30 -21.96 16.38
C ASP A 94 7.75 -22.64 15.12
N LEU A 95 6.77 -22.03 14.44
CA LEU A 95 6.26 -22.52 13.16
C LEU A 95 7.30 -22.45 12.05
N ASP A 96 8.05 -21.36 11.94
CA ASP A 96 9.12 -21.23 10.95
C ASP A 96 10.22 -22.29 11.17
N ALA A 97 10.56 -22.58 12.43
CA ALA A 97 11.50 -23.66 12.77
C ALA A 97 10.96 -25.04 12.37
N ALA A 98 9.68 -25.32 12.65
CA ALA A 98 9.05 -26.60 12.29
C ALA A 98 8.91 -26.77 10.77
N ILE A 99 8.60 -25.70 10.04
CA ILE A 99 8.53 -25.68 8.57
C ILE A 99 9.93 -25.93 7.98
N THR A 100 10.95 -25.28 8.51
CA THR A 100 12.33 -25.46 8.06
C THR A 100 12.85 -26.88 8.34
N ALA A 101 12.40 -27.49 9.45
CA ALA A 101 12.71 -28.87 9.81
C ALA A 101 11.87 -29.91 9.04
N GLU A 102 10.95 -29.48 8.20
CA GLU A 102 10.00 -30.34 7.47
C GLU A 102 9.20 -31.27 8.40
N ASP A 103 8.84 -30.81 9.62
CA ASP A 103 8.12 -31.59 10.62
C ASP A 103 6.60 -31.28 10.56
N SER A 104 5.88 -32.05 9.72
CA SER A 104 4.43 -31.87 9.54
C SER A 104 3.61 -32.15 10.79
N LEU A 105 4.09 -33.00 11.70
CA LEU A 105 3.39 -33.29 12.96
C LEU A 105 3.59 -32.18 13.99
N GLU A 106 4.80 -31.59 14.04
CA GLU A 106 5.09 -30.45 14.91
C GLU A 106 4.33 -29.20 14.46
N ILE A 107 4.25 -28.92 13.16
CA ILE A 107 3.41 -27.85 12.61
C ILE A 107 1.97 -27.98 13.10
N GLN A 108 1.38 -29.17 12.98
CA GLN A 108 0.03 -29.45 13.46
C GLN A 108 -0.07 -29.28 14.98
N ARG A 109 0.91 -29.76 15.74
CA ARG A 109 0.94 -29.63 17.21
C ARG A 109 0.91 -28.18 17.67
N LEU A 110 1.68 -27.32 17.03
CA LEU A 110 1.76 -25.90 17.34
C LEU A 110 0.42 -25.18 17.04
N LEU A 111 -0.23 -25.54 15.92
CA LEU A 111 -1.47 -24.89 15.51
C LEU A 111 -2.72 -25.44 16.19
N ASP A 112 -2.73 -26.67 16.68
CA ASP A 112 -3.93 -27.31 17.25
C ASP A 112 -4.60 -26.48 18.36
N ALA A 113 -3.80 -25.75 19.17
CA ALA A 113 -4.31 -24.86 20.22
C ALA A 113 -5.07 -23.64 19.66
N GLN A 114 -4.83 -23.28 18.41
CA GLN A 114 -5.45 -22.15 17.71
C GLN A 114 -6.66 -22.56 16.87
N VAL A 115 -6.91 -23.87 16.71
CA VAL A 115 -7.97 -24.42 15.85
C VAL A 115 -9.33 -24.28 16.53
N LEU A 116 -10.27 -23.55 15.92
CA LEU A 116 -11.65 -23.42 16.36
C LEU A 116 -12.44 -24.72 16.09
N ALA A 117 -12.28 -25.28 14.92
CA ALA A 117 -12.92 -26.52 14.51
C ALA A 117 -12.04 -27.33 13.54
N LEU A 118 -12.09 -28.65 13.66
CA LEU A 118 -11.60 -29.60 12.67
C LEU A 118 -12.78 -29.97 11.75
N VAL A 119 -12.56 -29.82 10.45
CA VAL A 119 -13.51 -30.20 9.39
C VAL A 119 -12.93 -31.40 8.67
N GLU A 120 -13.54 -32.58 8.85
CA GLU A 120 -13.16 -33.83 8.19
C GLU A 120 -14.02 -34.03 6.94
N ILE A 121 -13.38 -34.24 5.80
CA ILE A 121 -14.03 -34.59 4.52
C ILE A 121 -13.62 -36.01 4.19
N ASN A 122 -14.53 -36.95 4.32
CA ASN A 122 -14.25 -38.35 4.09
C ASN A 122 -14.15 -38.68 2.59
N PRO A 123 -13.66 -39.91 2.20
CA PRO A 123 -13.52 -40.25 0.79
C PRO A 123 -14.81 -40.20 -0.06
N GLU A 124 -15.99 -40.23 0.56
CA GLU A 124 -17.27 -40.06 -0.13
C GLU A 124 -17.73 -38.58 -0.17
N VAL A 125 -16.81 -37.63 0.12
CA VAL A 125 -17.09 -36.19 0.15
C VAL A 125 -18.16 -35.82 1.18
N ARG A 126 -18.22 -36.52 2.31
CA ARG A 126 -19.11 -36.18 3.43
C ARG A 126 -18.34 -35.39 4.47
N VAL A 127 -18.96 -34.33 5.00
CA VAL A 127 -18.32 -33.40 5.94
C VAL A 127 -18.76 -33.71 7.38
N LYS A 128 -17.77 -33.78 8.29
CA LYS A 128 -17.96 -33.82 9.73
C LYS A 128 -17.19 -32.70 10.38
N ALA A 129 -17.86 -31.95 11.26
CA ALA A 129 -17.21 -30.89 12.01
C ALA A 129 -17.07 -31.26 13.50
N ILE A 130 -15.90 -30.99 14.06
CA ILE A 130 -15.55 -31.28 15.45
C ILE A 130 -15.00 -30.01 16.09
N ARG A 131 -15.43 -29.70 17.32
CA ARG A 131 -14.92 -28.54 18.07
C ARG A 131 -13.42 -28.71 18.36
N GLY A 132 -12.62 -27.72 17.99
CA GLY A 132 -11.19 -27.64 18.29
C GLY A 132 -10.87 -27.05 19.67
N LEU A 133 -9.58 -26.81 19.93
CA LEU A 133 -9.07 -26.38 21.23
C LEU A 133 -9.09 -24.86 21.44
N ALA A 134 -9.15 -24.07 20.37
CA ALA A 134 -9.10 -22.61 20.44
C ALA A 134 -10.23 -22.02 21.31
N LYS A 135 -9.89 -20.99 22.06
CA LYS A 135 -10.89 -20.17 22.73
C LYS A 135 -11.77 -19.50 21.67
N ALA A 136 -13.10 -19.67 21.77
CA ALA A 136 -14.05 -19.00 20.90
C ALA A 136 -14.32 -17.56 21.37
N SER A 137 -13.25 -16.77 21.53
CA SER A 137 -13.36 -15.37 21.89
C SER A 137 -13.37 -14.52 20.62
N ILE A 138 -14.42 -13.74 20.45
CA ILE A 138 -14.60 -12.82 19.31
C ILE A 138 -14.87 -11.40 19.82
N GLN A 139 -14.81 -10.44 18.93
CA GLN A 139 -15.08 -9.04 19.25
C GLN A 139 -16.53 -8.68 18.89
N GLN A 140 -17.20 -7.93 19.74
CA GLN A 140 -18.44 -7.24 19.37
C GLN A 140 -18.14 -6.15 18.32
N HIS A 141 -18.91 -6.09 17.25
CA HIS A 141 -18.80 -5.12 16.15
C HIS A 141 -17.45 -5.13 15.39
N GLY A 142 -16.73 -6.23 15.46
CA GLY A 142 -15.48 -6.41 14.71
C GLY A 142 -15.22 -7.88 14.39
N PHE A 143 -14.75 -8.14 13.18
CA PHE A 143 -14.43 -9.51 12.77
C PHE A 143 -13.14 -10.00 13.45
N THR A 144 -13.18 -11.22 13.91
CA THR A 144 -12.05 -11.96 14.48
C THR A 144 -11.76 -13.14 13.56
N PRO A 145 -10.56 -13.24 12.95
CA PRO A 145 -10.17 -14.41 12.20
C PRO A 145 -9.86 -15.57 13.15
N LEU A 146 -10.48 -16.72 12.89
CA LEU A 146 -10.33 -17.95 13.64
C LEU A 146 -9.84 -19.07 12.72
N LEU A 147 -8.97 -19.94 13.22
CA LEU A 147 -8.35 -21.00 12.43
C LEU A 147 -9.24 -22.24 12.35
N LEU A 148 -9.44 -22.76 11.14
CA LEU A 148 -10.01 -24.07 10.88
C LEU A 148 -8.91 -25.01 10.39
N LYS A 149 -8.91 -26.25 10.86
CA LYS A 149 -8.10 -27.36 10.35
C LYS A 149 -8.98 -28.24 9.47
N ILE A 150 -8.55 -28.47 8.24
CA ILE A 150 -9.26 -29.30 7.29
C ILE A 150 -8.50 -30.61 7.14
N HIS A 151 -9.20 -31.76 7.35
CA HIS A 151 -8.69 -33.09 7.03
C HIS A 151 -9.46 -33.59 5.81
N ASN A 152 -8.83 -33.47 4.64
CA ASN A 152 -9.43 -33.64 3.32
C ASN A 152 -9.06 -35.01 2.69
N MET A 153 -9.64 -36.07 3.19
CA MET A 153 -9.39 -37.46 2.70
C MET A 153 -9.91 -37.70 1.28
N ALA A 154 -10.75 -36.81 0.76
CA ALA A 154 -11.30 -36.90 -0.60
C ALA A 154 -10.52 -36.08 -1.61
N HIS A 155 -9.50 -35.29 -1.17
CA HIS A 155 -8.71 -34.38 -2.00
C HIS A 155 -9.56 -33.42 -2.84
N VAL A 156 -10.69 -32.96 -2.29
CA VAL A 156 -11.56 -32.01 -2.99
C VAL A 156 -10.90 -30.62 -3.09
N GLU A 157 -11.06 -29.99 -4.25
CA GLU A 157 -10.57 -28.65 -4.56
C GLU A 157 -11.73 -27.65 -4.70
N THR A 158 -12.79 -27.83 -3.95
CA THR A 158 -13.96 -26.95 -3.94
C THR A 158 -13.86 -25.90 -2.84
N ALA A 159 -14.73 -24.90 -2.89
CA ALA A 159 -14.81 -23.92 -1.82
C ALA A 159 -15.41 -24.53 -0.56
N LEU A 160 -14.77 -24.30 0.60
CA LEU A 160 -15.38 -24.60 1.90
C LEU A 160 -16.42 -23.51 2.21
N ASN A 161 -17.66 -23.89 2.43
CA ASN A 161 -18.73 -22.99 2.83
C ASN A 161 -18.99 -23.08 4.33
N VAL A 162 -19.46 -21.98 4.91
CA VAL A 162 -19.92 -21.89 6.28
C VAL A 162 -21.32 -21.30 6.29
N HIS A 163 -22.20 -21.91 7.06
CA HIS A 163 -23.57 -21.47 7.30
C HIS A 163 -23.85 -21.49 8.80
N SER A 164 -24.77 -20.66 9.25
CA SER A 164 -25.27 -20.70 10.61
C SER A 164 -26.71 -20.18 10.65
N PRO A 165 -27.62 -20.83 11.36
CA PRO A 165 -28.95 -20.30 11.62
C PRO A 165 -28.92 -19.04 12.49
N ASN A 166 -27.77 -18.79 13.17
CA ASN A 166 -27.53 -17.65 14.02
C ASN A 166 -26.83 -16.48 13.28
N ALA A 167 -26.47 -16.68 12.00
CA ALA A 167 -25.81 -15.67 11.21
C ALA A 167 -26.80 -14.89 10.32
N GLY A 168 -26.63 -13.59 10.27
CA GLY A 168 -27.16 -12.74 9.23
C GLY A 168 -26.32 -12.84 7.96
N PRO A 169 -26.75 -12.22 6.83
CA PRO A 169 -25.95 -12.12 5.64
C PRO A 169 -24.70 -11.28 5.95
N VAL A 170 -23.54 -11.85 5.62
CA VAL A 170 -22.30 -11.12 5.76
C VAL A 170 -22.28 -9.96 4.76
N TYR A 171 -21.97 -8.81 5.28
CA TYR A 171 -21.76 -7.62 4.49
C TYR A 171 -20.66 -7.85 3.43
N ALA A 172 -21.02 -7.65 2.15
CA ALA A 172 -20.15 -7.98 1.02
C ALA A 172 -19.15 -6.86 0.64
N GLY A 173 -19.07 -5.80 1.43
CA GLY A 173 -18.46 -4.55 1.06
C GLY A 173 -19.56 -3.57 0.63
N GLY A 174 -19.45 -2.31 0.88
CA GLY A 174 -20.49 -1.42 0.46
C GLY A 174 -20.22 0.04 0.76
N SER A 175 -21.09 0.88 0.28
CA SER A 175 -21.02 2.34 0.37
C SER A 175 -21.24 2.91 1.77
N VAL A 176 -21.57 2.08 2.75
CA VAL A 176 -21.81 2.54 4.12
C VAL A 176 -20.50 2.63 4.89
N GLY A 177 -20.09 3.83 5.25
CA GLY A 177 -18.91 4.06 6.06
C GLY A 177 -18.97 3.39 7.43
N ILE A 178 -17.80 3.05 7.99
CA ILE A 178 -17.70 2.37 9.29
C ILE A 178 -18.42 3.14 10.40
N LEU A 179 -18.35 4.47 10.40
CA LEU A 179 -19.03 5.31 11.39
C LEU A 179 -20.55 5.22 11.26
N LYS A 180 -21.07 5.27 10.04
CA LYS A 180 -22.51 5.10 9.78
C LYS A 180 -22.98 3.70 10.12
N ARG A 181 -22.17 2.69 9.88
CA ARG A 181 -22.45 1.30 10.28
C ARG A 181 -22.49 1.15 11.79
N GLN A 182 -21.57 1.78 12.53
CA GLN A 182 -21.60 1.82 13.98
C GLN A 182 -22.85 2.49 14.51
N GLU A 183 -23.24 3.65 13.96
CA GLU A 183 -24.48 4.34 14.31
C GLU A 183 -25.72 3.48 14.04
N GLN A 184 -25.78 2.80 12.89
CA GLN A 184 -26.88 1.89 12.56
C GLN A 184 -26.96 0.70 13.51
N THR A 185 -25.83 0.16 13.96
CA THR A 185 -25.78 -0.91 14.94
C THR A 185 -26.27 -0.43 16.32
N GLU A 186 -25.83 0.75 16.75
CA GLU A 186 -26.31 1.37 18.00
C GLU A 186 -27.82 1.65 17.98
N LEU A 187 -28.36 2.05 16.83
CA LEU A 187 -29.81 2.24 16.64
C LEU A 187 -30.57 0.92 16.65
N ALA A 188 -30.03 -0.12 16.02
CA ALA A 188 -30.65 -1.45 15.95
C ALA A 188 -30.70 -2.16 17.33
N GLU A 189 -29.78 -1.87 18.24
CA GLU A 189 -29.83 -2.36 19.62
C GLU A 189 -31.02 -1.77 20.40
N GLY A 190 -31.53 -0.61 19.99
CA GLY A 190 -32.70 0.04 20.58
C GLY A 190 -34.04 -0.44 20.00
N GLU A 191 -34.09 -1.03 18.83
CA GLU A 191 -35.30 -1.48 18.17
C GLU A 191 -35.36 -3.02 18.12
N ASN A 192 -36.17 -3.63 18.96
CA ASN A 192 -36.52 -5.06 18.89
C ASN A 192 -37.32 -5.33 17.60
N VAL A 193 -36.63 -5.61 16.50
CA VAL A 193 -37.28 -6.06 15.26
C VAL A 193 -37.77 -7.49 15.49
N ALA A 194 -39.07 -7.67 15.61
CA ALA A 194 -39.71 -8.96 15.81
C ALA A 194 -39.43 -9.87 14.60
N GLY A 195 -38.67 -10.96 14.81
CA GLY A 195 -38.35 -11.99 13.82
C GLY A 195 -36.86 -12.33 13.66
N GLU A 196 -35.94 -11.53 14.19
CA GLU A 196 -34.49 -11.75 14.05
C GLU A 196 -33.80 -12.16 15.36
N LYS A 197 -34.56 -12.61 16.32
CA LYS A 197 -34.14 -12.85 17.71
C LYS A 197 -32.90 -13.71 17.94
N ASN A 198 -32.30 -14.36 16.98
CA ASN A 198 -31.12 -15.19 17.16
C ASN A 198 -30.04 -14.99 16.09
N ARG A 199 -30.11 -13.90 15.30
CA ARG A 199 -29.13 -13.60 14.26
C ARG A 199 -28.12 -12.55 14.70
N PHE A 200 -27.32 -12.91 15.68
CA PHE A 200 -26.29 -12.06 16.27
C PHE A 200 -24.92 -12.23 15.61
N LEU A 201 -24.74 -13.28 14.78
CA LEU A 201 -23.46 -13.67 14.21
C LEU A 201 -23.34 -13.23 12.74
N GLU A 202 -22.14 -12.88 12.36
CA GLU A 202 -21.69 -12.81 10.98
C GLU A 202 -20.49 -13.77 10.84
N ALA A 203 -20.50 -14.65 9.85
CA ALA A 203 -19.43 -15.63 9.65
C ALA A 203 -19.17 -15.88 8.16
N GLU A 204 -17.89 -15.86 7.76
CA GLU A 204 -17.47 -16.17 6.40
C GLU A 204 -16.10 -16.83 6.39
N VAL A 205 -15.85 -17.72 5.43
CA VAL A 205 -14.50 -18.22 5.16
C VAL A 205 -13.71 -17.18 4.38
N PHE A 206 -12.49 -16.86 4.83
CA PHE A 206 -11.61 -15.94 4.12
C PHE A 206 -11.07 -16.60 2.85
N ARG A 207 -11.37 -16.01 1.70
CA ARG A 207 -11.08 -16.58 0.36
C ARG A 207 -10.26 -15.67 -0.54
N ALA A 208 -9.55 -14.75 0.04
CA ALA A 208 -8.70 -13.82 -0.70
C ALA A 208 -7.22 -14.18 -0.55
N PRO A 209 -6.35 -13.75 -1.48
CA PRO A 209 -4.91 -13.88 -1.29
C PRO A 209 -4.46 -13.32 0.08
N PRO A 210 -3.46 -13.95 0.71
CA PRO A 210 -2.59 -15.03 0.23
C PRO A 210 -3.20 -16.44 0.27
N LEU A 211 -4.38 -16.62 0.86
CA LEU A 211 -5.08 -17.90 0.83
C LEU A 211 -5.79 -18.07 -0.52
N THR A 212 -6.13 -19.33 -0.81
CA THR A 212 -6.84 -19.72 -2.02
C THR A 212 -8.36 -19.57 -1.83
N ALA A 213 -9.09 -19.29 -2.91
CA ALA A 213 -10.55 -19.22 -2.87
C ALA A 213 -11.22 -20.61 -2.66
N ARG A 214 -10.46 -21.67 -2.88
CA ARG A 214 -10.88 -23.08 -2.79
C ARG A 214 -9.86 -23.86 -1.97
N LEU A 215 -10.28 -25.00 -1.45
CA LEU A 215 -9.37 -25.99 -0.88
C LEU A 215 -8.34 -26.41 -1.94
N SER A 216 -7.16 -26.75 -1.50
CA SER A 216 -6.04 -27.11 -2.37
C SER A 216 -5.92 -28.61 -2.64
N GLY A 217 -6.78 -29.42 -2.03
CA GLY A 217 -6.72 -30.89 -2.14
C GLY A 217 -5.67 -31.54 -1.24
N LEU A 218 -5.02 -30.80 -0.36
CA LEU A 218 -4.08 -31.34 0.63
C LEU A 218 -4.81 -32.17 1.68
N ASP A 219 -4.18 -33.25 2.17
CA ASP A 219 -4.71 -34.07 3.25
C ASP A 219 -4.99 -33.24 4.52
N ILE A 220 -4.04 -32.34 4.86
CA ILE A 220 -4.22 -31.35 5.92
C ILE A 220 -3.96 -29.98 5.34
N GLU A 221 -4.92 -29.08 5.53
CA GLU A 221 -4.73 -27.66 5.24
C GLU A 221 -5.46 -26.79 6.28
N TYR A 222 -5.02 -25.54 6.38
CA TYR A 222 -5.58 -24.56 7.29
C TYR A 222 -6.22 -23.42 6.51
N VAL A 223 -7.41 -23.00 6.96
CA VAL A 223 -8.15 -21.86 6.42
C VAL A 223 -8.63 -20.96 7.55
N LEU A 224 -9.00 -19.71 7.22
CA LEU A 224 -9.48 -18.74 8.20
C LEU A 224 -11.00 -18.55 8.09
N LEU A 225 -11.64 -18.51 9.24
CA LEU A 225 -13.04 -18.16 9.43
C LEU A 225 -13.13 -16.81 10.10
N ASN A 226 -13.63 -15.81 9.42
CA ASN A 226 -13.90 -14.50 9.98
C ASN A 226 -15.25 -14.50 10.69
N VAL A 227 -15.28 -14.15 11.96
CA VAL A 227 -16.49 -14.14 12.79
C VAL A 227 -16.64 -12.82 13.50
N SER A 228 -17.83 -12.24 13.47
CA SER A 228 -18.23 -11.06 14.24
C SER A 228 -19.54 -11.31 14.98
N SER A 229 -19.78 -10.58 16.07
CA SER A 229 -21.07 -10.60 16.77
C SER A 229 -21.59 -9.16 16.95
N THR A 230 -22.87 -8.95 16.73
CA THR A 230 -23.55 -7.70 17.06
C THR A 230 -23.87 -7.60 18.57
N GLU A 231 -23.93 -8.74 19.26
CA GLU A 231 -24.24 -8.82 20.69
C GLU A 231 -23.01 -9.20 21.52
N ALA A 232 -22.90 -8.63 22.69
CA ALA A 232 -21.84 -8.95 23.67
C ALA A 232 -22.20 -10.14 24.56
N GLY A 233 -21.18 -10.72 25.22
CA GLY A 233 -21.32 -11.78 26.19
C GLY A 233 -21.24 -13.18 25.60
N ARG A 234 -21.74 -14.17 26.34
CA ARG A 234 -21.74 -15.56 25.89
C ARG A 234 -22.91 -15.82 24.95
N ARG A 235 -22.60 -16.30 23.75
CA ARG A 235 -23.58 -16.62 22.71
C ARG A 235 -23.26 -17.96 22.09
N GLU A 236 -24.21 -18.87 22.08
CA GLU A 236 -24.07 -20.15 21.40
C GLU A 236 -24.56 -20.07 19.96
N ALA A 237 -23.74 -20.50 19.01
CA ALA A 237 -24.08 -20.58 17.61
C ALA A 237 -23.77 -21.97 17.05
N LEU A 238 -24.60 -22.41 16.12
CA LEU A 238 -24.36 -23.62 15.35
C LEU A 238 -23.67 -23.26 14.04
N LEU A 239 -22.40 -23.67 13.87
CA LEU A 239 -21.69 -23.53 12.60
C LEU A 239 -21.86 -24.78 11.77
N GLN A 240 -22.20 -24.66 10.50
CA GLN A 240 -22.38 -25.74 9.54
C GLN A 240 -21.39 -25.55 8.39
N PHE A 241 -20.67 -26.63 8.07
CA PHE A 241 -19.66 -26.61 7.00
C PHE A 241 -20.05 -27.55 5.89
N ASP A 242 -19.83 -27.17 4.64
CA ASP A 242 -20.00 -27.98 3.47
C ASP A 242 -19.00 -27.63 2.35
N VAL A 243 -18.86 -28.57 1.41
CA VAL A 243 -18.03 -28.39 0.19
C VAL A 243 -18.89 -28.55 -1.08
N GLY A 244 -20.19 -28.25 -0.98
CA GLY A 244 -21.14 -28.36 -2.09
C GLY A 244 -21.67 -29.80 -2.30
N GLN A 245 -21.49 -30.71 -1.33
CA GLN A 245 -22.05 -32.05 -1.38
C GLN A 245 -23.57 -32.05 -1.19
N GLY A 246 -24.28 -32.93 -1.90
CA GLY A 246 -25.75 -32.95 -1.94
C GLY A 246 -26.45 -33.54 -0.72
N THR A 247 -25.86 -34.52 0.01
CA THR A 247 -26.48 -35.22 1.12
C THR A 247 -25.51 -35.54 2.25
N GLN A 248 -26.03 -35.59 3.48
CA GLN A 248 -25.32 -35.99 4.68
C GLN A 248 -25.92 -37.24 5.30
N ASP A 249 -25.12 -38.19 5.79
CA ASP A 249 -25.59 -39.33 6.54
C ASP A 249 -25.72 -39.05 8.05
N LEU A 250 -26.51 -39.88 8.74
CA LEU A 250 -26.79 -39.74 10.17
C LEU A 250 -25.54 -39.75 11.09
N GLY A 251 -24.40 -40.25 10.65
CA GLY A 251 -23.13 -40.28 11.39
C GLY A 251 -22.15 -39.12 11.05
N PHE A 252 -22.40 -38.39 9.98
CA PHE A 252 -21.57 -37.29 9.50
C PHE A 252 -22.37 -36.01 9.59
N ARG A 253 -22.10 -35.18 10.62
CA ARG A 253 -22.71 -33.88 10.77
C ARG A 253 -21.67 -32.83 10.50
N GLY A 254 -21.84 -32.07 9.41
CA GLY A 254 -21.03 -30.87 9.07
C GLY A 254 -21.30 -29.72 10.02
N GLU A 255 -21.97 -29.93 11.13
CA GLU A 255 -22.36 -28.92 12.10
C GLU A 255 -21.63 -29.10 13.45
N VAL A 256 -21.28 -27.99 14.07
CA VAL A 256 -20.67 -27.96 15.39
C VAL A 256 -21.21 -26.79 16.21
N PRO A 257 -21.71 -27.04 17.45
CA PRO A 257 -22.10 -25.97 18.36
C PRO A 257 -20.84 -25.30 18.91
N VAL A 258 -20.82 -23.95 18.91
CA VAL A 258 -19.73 -23.15 19.44
C VAL A 258 -20.29 -22.14 20.42
N LEU A 259 -19.86 -22.21 21.68
CA LEU A 259 -20.13 -21.18 22.68
C LEU A 259 -19.09 -20.06 22.51
N PHE A 260 -19.45 -19.02 21.81
CA PHE A 260 -18.64 -17.80 21.67
C PHE A 260 -18.69 -16.95 22.92
N TYR A 261 -17.59 -16.27 23.20
CA TYR A 261 -17.55 -15.14 24.10
C TYR A 261 -17.25 -13.87 23.29
N ALA A 262 -18.29 -13.10 23.00
CA ALA A 262 -18.19 -11.82 22.32
C ALA A 262 -17.79 -10.75 23.35
N VAL A 263 -16.54 -10.31 23.28
CA VAL A 263 -15.99 -9.26 24.16
C VAL A 263 -16.70 -7.95 23.83
N PRO A 264 -17.34 -7.28 24.80
CA PRO A 264 -18.07 -6.04 24.55
C PRO A 264 -17.14 -4.93 24.04
N SER A 265 -17.63 -4.12 23.13
CA SER A 265 -16.92 -2.92 22.65
C SER A 265 -17.38 -1.68 23.41
N VAL A 266 -16.42 -0.93 23.93
CA VAL A 266 -16.63 0.31 24.67
C VAL A 266 -16.45 1.49 23.72
N LYS A 267 -17.36 2.48 23.83
CA LYS A 267 -17.29 3.73 23.07
C LYS A 267 -16.26 4.67 23.70
N VAL A 268 -15.14 4.86 23.04
CA VAL A 268 -14.02 5.72 23.45
C VAL A 268 -14.05 7.03 22.68
N PRO A 269 -14.48 8.16 23.28
CA PRO A 269 -14.46 9.47 22.65
C PRO A 269 -13.03 9.89 22.27
N VAL A 270 -12.90 10.53 21.10
CA VAL A 270 -11.64 11.04 20.58
C VAL A 270 -11.65 12.57 20.59
N LYS A 271 -10.62 13.15 21.20
CA LYS A 271 -10.35 14.60 21.18
C LYS A 271 -9.07 14.85 20.41
N VAL A 272 -9.14 15.67 19.36
CA VAL A 272 -7.99 15.98 18.53
C VAL A 272 -7.79 17.49 18.47
N ARG A 273 -6.59 17.93 18.81
CA ARG A 273 -6.14 19.33 18.68
C ARG A 273 -4.88 19.40 17.85
N ASP A 274 -4.82 20.36 16.94
CA ASP A 274 -3.58 20.68 16.23
C ASP A 274 -2.58 21.45 17.12
N GLU A 275 -1.47 21.85 16.56
CA GLU A 275 -0.40 22.61 17.21
C GLU A 275 -0.85 23.97 17.77
N ASN A 276 -1.95 24.53 17.25
CA ASN A 276 -2.56 25.79 17.67
C ASN A 276 -3.75 25.60 18.63
N GLY A 277 -4.06 24.34 18.99
CA GLY A 277 -5.19 24.01 19.85
C GLY A 277 -6.56 24.00 19.13
N VAL A 278 -6.57 24.11 17.80
CA VAL A 278 -7.78 24.07 16.98
C VAL A 278 -8.24 22.62 16.81
N ARG A 279 -9.56 22.42 16.70
CA ARG A 279 -10.15 21.11 16.38
C ARG A 279 -9.60 20.59 15.08
N SER A 280 -9.21 19.31 15.06
CA SER A 280 -8.53 18.70 13.94
C SER A 280 -8.96 17.25 13.73
N ILE A 281 -8.32 16.59 12.80
CA ILE A 281 -8.41 15.15 12.51
C ILE A 281 -7.04 14.52 12.71
N ALA A 282 -6.99 13.28 13.18
CA ALA A 282 -5.76 12.52 13.32
C ALA A 282 -5.85 11.18 12.59
N ARG A 283 -4.74 10.74 12.04
CA ARG A 283 -4.46 9.36 11.68
C ARG A 283 -4.08 8.62 12.96
N LEU A 284 -4.72 7.49 13.19
CA LEU A 284 -4.51 6.64 14.36
C LEU A 284 -4.16 5.23 13.93
N ILE A 285 -3.21 4.61 14.61
CA ILE A 285 -3.01 3.18 14.61
C ILE A 285 -3.09 2.75 16.07
N ILE A 286 -4.01 1.84 16.36
CA ILE A 286 -4.28 1.35 17.70
C ILE A 286 -4.01 -0.14 17.69
N THR A 287 -3.07 -0.58 18.52
CA THR A 287 -2.71 -2.00 18.63
C THR A 287 -2.73 -2.44 20.08
N ASP A 288 -3.07 -3.71 20.32
CA ASP A 288 -2.83 -4.33 21.60
C ASP A 288 -1.37 -4.77 21.75
N GLN A 289 -1.04 -5.35 22.91
CA GLN A 289 0.32 -5.82 23.19
C GLN A 289 0.77 -7.01 22.33
N THR A 290 -0.17 -7.67 21.65
CA THR A 290 0.12 -8.77 20.70
C THR A 290 0.29 -8.28 19.27
N GLY A 291 0.10 -6.99 19.00
CA GLY A 291 0.17 -6.38 17.68
C GLY A 291 -1.13 -6.42 16.88
N ARG A 292 -2.24 -6.86 17.48
CA ARG A 292 -3.55 -6.83 16.82
C ARG A 292 -4.04 -5.40 16.66
N VAL A 293 -4.56 -5.12 15.48
CA VAL A 293 -5.05 -3.79 15.10
C VAL A 293 -6.50 -3.58 15.51
N PHE A 294 -6.79 -2.43 16.08
CA PHE A 294 -8.13 -2.04 16.54
C PHE A 294 -8.58 -0.67 16.01
N PRO A 295 -9.90 -0.47 15.78
CA PRO A 295 -10.92 -1.52 15.65
C PRO A 295 -10.46 -2.60 14.68
N SER A 296 -11.07 -3.80 14.70
CA SER A 296 -10.63 -4.89 13.82
C SER A 296 -10.45 -4.43 12.38
N GLN A 297 -9.31 -4.74 11.76
CA GLN A 297 -9.03 -4.37 10.37
C GLN A 297 -9.86 -5.19 9.39
N VAL A 298 -10.24 -6.41 9.78
CA VAL A 298 -10.98 -7.35 8.95
C VAL A 298 -12.30 -6.73 8.50
N LYS A 299 -12.52 -6.70 7.18
CA LYS A 299 -13.75 -6.17 6.55
C LYS A 299 -14.12 -4.74 6.95
N ARG A 300 -13.14 -3.91 7.28
CA ARG A 300 -13.41 -2.47 7.43
C ARG A 300 -13.98 -1.90 6.15
N VAL A 301 -14.84 -0.93 6.30
CA VAL A 301 -15.39 -0.13 5.20
C VAL A 301 -14.96 1.32 5.35
N VAL A 302 -15.04 2.06 4.25
CA VAL A 302 -14.74 3.49 4.24
C VAL A 302 -15.44 4.23 5.41
N PRO A 303 -14.78 5.23 5.99
CA PRO A 303 -13.51 5.86 5.63
C PRO A 303 -12.26 5.09 6.05
N ASP A 304 -12.39 3.97 6.74
CA ASP A 304 -11.29 3.12 7.19
C ASP A 304 -11.18 1.91 6.24
N PHE A 305 -9.96 1.58 5.80
CA PHE A 305 -9.76 0.53 4.83
C PHE A 305 -9.32 -0.78 5.48
N PHE A 306 -9.84 -1.92 4.98
CA PHE A 306 -9.49 -3.25 5.47
C PHE A 306 -8.06 -3.67 5.13
N PHE A 307 -7.44 -3.04 4.14
CA PHE A 307 -6.08 -3.33 3.69
C PHE A 307 -5.00 -2.42 4.34
N GLN A 308 -5.42 -1.56 5.28
CA GLN A 308 -4.51 -0.65 6.00
C GLN A 308 -4.80 -0.62 7.49
N PRO A 309 -3.77 -0.54 8.37
CA PRO A 309 -3.96 -0.59 9.81
C PRO A 309 -4.52 0.71 10.39
N GLN A 310 -4.27 1.87 9.75
CA GLN A 310 -4.69 3.15 10.27
C GLN A 310 -6.20 3.41 10.09
N ILE A 311 -6.69 4.28 10.96
CA ILE A 311 -8.01 4.90 10.88
C ILE A 311 -7.87 6.42 11.01
N TYR A 312 -8.88 7.18 10.57
CA TYR A 312 -8.91 8.63 10.70
C TYR A 312 -10.10 9.07 11.55
N ARG A 313 -9.83 9.84 12.62
CA ARG A 313 -10.87 10.35 13.53
C ARG A 313 -10.73 11.84 13.75
N ALA A 314 -11.84 12.55 13.56
CA ALA A 314 -11.95 13.96 13.87
C ALA A 314 -12.25 14.19 15.35
N ASP A 315 -12.01 15.41 15.80
CA ASP A 315 -12.39 15.85 17.16
C ASP A 315 -13.89 15.69 17.41
N GLY A 316 -14.26 15.00 18.50
CA GLY A 316 -15.63 14.70 18.88
C GLY A 316 -16.19 13.37 18.36
N GLU A 317 -15.45 12.68 17.50
CA GLU A 317 -15.79 11.30 17.10
C GLU A 317 -15.38 10.29 18.16
N HIS A 318 -15.59 9.01 17.90
CA HIS A 318 -15.22 7.93 18.81
C HIS A 318 -14.63 6.72 18.08
N VAL A 319 -14.04 5.83 18.83
CA VAL A 319 -13.66 4.48 18.40
C VAL A 319 -14.31 3.45 19.31
N LEU A 320 -14.67 2.30 18.76
CA LEU A 320 -15.16 1.15 19.52
C LEU A 320 -13.98 0.20 19.81
N LEU A 321 -13.69 -0.01 21.08
CA LEU A 321 -12.57 -0.85 21.53
C LEU A 321 -13.05 -1.80 22.62
N PRO A 322 -12.65 -3.08 22.60
CA PRO A 322 -12.79 -3.95 23.76
C PRO A 322 -12.07 -3.39 25.00
N PRO A 323 -12.47 -3.73 26.22
CA PRO A 323 -11.67 -3.45 27.40
C PRO A 323 -10.27 -4.07 27.26
N GLY A 324 -9.23 -3.27 27.57
CA GLY A 324 -7.85 -3.70 27.41
C GLY A 324 -6.85 -2.54 27.43
N GLU A 325 -5.59 -2.89 27.19
CA GLU A 325 -4.49 -1.94 27.09
C GLU A 325 -4.03 -1.84 25.64
N TYR A 326 -3.86 -0.63 25.15
CA TYR A 326 -3.53 -0.34 23.77
C TYR A 326 -2.34 0.60 23.65
N ASP A 327 -1.56 0.38 22.61
CA ASP A 327 -0.60 1.34 22.09
C ASP A 327 -1.27 2.15 20.97
N VAL A 328 -1.33 3.45 21.16
CA VAL A 328 -1.91 4.38 20.17
C VAL A 328 -0.79 5.19 19.55
N THR A 329 -0.63 5.04 18.26
CA THR A 329 0.23 5.89 17.42
C THR A 329 -0.64 6.90 16.69
N SER A 330 -0.31 8.18 16.80
CA SER A 330 -1.08 9.27 16.20
C SER A 330 -0.20 10.22 15.39
N SER A 331 -0.75 10.75 14.28
CA SER A 331 -0.09 11.71 13.39
C SER A 331 -1.14 12.39 12.51
N ARG A 332 -0.71 13.31 11.64
CA ARG A 332 -1.55 13.90 10.57
C ARG A 332 -0.71 14.05 9.29
N GLY A 333 -0.26 12.90 8.75
CA GLY A 333 0.64 12.87 7.61
C GLY A 333 2.11 13.15 7.98
N PRO A 334 2.99 13.20 6.96
CA PRO A 334 4.45 13.23 7.17
C PRO A 334 4.99 14.56 7.74
N GLU A 335 4.26 15.66 7.63
CA GLU A 335 4.65 16.96 8.18
C GLU A 335 4.45 17.05 9.71
N TYR A 336 3.87 16.02 10.32
CA TYR A 336 3.61 15.96 11.75
C TYR A 336 4.47 14.89 12.41
N LYS A 337 4.88 15.18 13.65
CA LYS A 337 5.55 14.18 14.49
C LYS A 337 4.61 13.02 14.80
N VAL A 338 5.18 11.84 14.83
CA VAL A 338 4.47 10.64 15.28
C VAL A 338 4.52 10.59 16.80
N GLU A 339 3.36 10.68 17.42
CA GLU A 339 3.22 10.61 18.88
C GLU A 339 2.70 9.22 19.27
N ARG A 340 3.22 8.67 20.36
CA ARG A 340 2.79 7.38 20.92
C ARG A 340 2.31 7.56 22.34
N GLN A 341 1.20 6.92 22.68
CA GLN A 341 0.65 6.91 24.01
C GLN A 341 -0.02 5.58 24.35
N LYS A 342 -0.08 5.25 25.63
CA LYS A 342 -0.87 4.12 26.13
C LYS A 342 -2.32 4.56 26.31
N LEU A 343 -3.25 3.66 26.06
CA LEU A 343 -4.68 3.83 26.32
C LEU A 343 -5.18 2.60 27.04
N THR A 344 -5.74 2.78 28.24
CA THR A 344 -6.44 1.73 28.97
C THR A 344 -7.94 1.95 28.80
N VAL A 345 -8.64 0.94 28.34
CA VAL A 345 -10.10 0.93 28.17
C VAL A 345 -10.69 0.01 29.22
N GLN A 346 -11.57 0.51 30.07
CA GLN A 346 -12.28 -0.26 31.10
C GLN A 346 -13.74 -0.42 30.70
N ALA A 347 -14.38 -1.52 31.10
CA ALA A 347 -15.75 -1.84 30.73
C ALA A 347 -16.79 -0.83 31.27
N GLU A 348 -16.52 -0.24 32.42
CA GLU A 348 -17.49 0.60 33.18
C GLU A 348 -17.09 2.09 33.23
N GLU A 349 -15.90 2.45 32.73
CA GLU A 349 -15.41 3.83 32.77
C GLU A 349 -15.27 4.41 31.35
N THR A 350 -15.67 5.67 31.20
CA THR A 350 -15.49 6.38 29.91
C THR A 350 -14.05 6.88 29.79
N SER A 351 -13.18 6.09 29.17
CA SER A 351 -11.86 6.54 28.75
C SER A 351 -11.99 7.53 27.58
N THR A 352 -11.16 8.56 27.55
CA THR A 352 -11.11 9.51 26.42
C THR A 352 -9.72 9.49 25.78
N LEU A 353 -9.65 9.28 24.50
CA LEU A 353 -8.41 9.36 23.74
C LEU A 353 -8.14 10.82 23.35
N SER A 354 -7.18 11.44 24.02
CA SER A 354 -6.82 12.84 23.79
C SER A 354 -5.52 12.96 22.99
N ILE A 355 -5.57 13.63 21.85
CA ILE A 355 -4.47 13.75 20.91
C ILE A 355 -4.13 15.22 20.72
N LYS A 356 -2.84 15.55 20.86
CA LYS A 356 -2.27 16.86 20.55
C LYS A 356 -1.25 16.66 19.43
N LEU A 357 -1.62 17.07 18.22
CA LEU A 357 -0.75 16.98 17.07
C LEU A 357 0.39 17.99 17.17
N LYS A 358 1.57 17.60 16.73
CA LYS A 358 2.77 18.46 16.70
C LYS A 358 3.34 18.48 15.31
N ARG A 359 3.36 19.63 14.69
CA ARG A 359 3.98 19.80 13.37
C ARG A 359 5.49 20.00 13.55
N TRP A 360 6.28 19.41 12.65
CA TRP A 360 7.73 19.65 12.63
C TRP A 360 8.15 20.58 11.50
N VAL A 361 7.36 20.67 10.42
CA VAL A 361 7.57 21.58 9.30
C VAL A 361 6.23 22.15 8.81
N THR A 362 6.27 23.38 8.30
CA THR A 362 5.10 24.05 7.72
C THR A 362 5.44 24.59 6.33
N PRO A 363 5.39 23.77 5.26
CA PRO A 363 5.75 24.21 3.91
C PRO A 363 4.92 25.39 3.43
N ASN A 364 3.67 25.53 3.87
CA ASN A 364 2.78 26.65 3.53
C ASN A 364 3.34 28.00 4.02
N ALA A 365 4.13 28.03 5.11
CA ALA A 365 4.81 29.24 5.57
C ALA A 365 5.89 29.73 4.59
N PHE A 366 6.32 28.88 3.68
CA PHE A 366 7.25 29.17 2.59
C PHE A 366 6.52 29.29 1.24
N GLY A 367 5.19 29.20 1.24
CA GLY A 367 4.34 29.32 0.06
C GLY A 367 4.17 28.04 -0.75
N PHE A 368 4.57 26.87 -0.20
CA PHE A 368 4.39 25.57 -0.84
C PHE A 368 3.14 24.86 -0.31
N TYR A 369 2.35 24.30 -1.21
CA TYR A 369 1.11 23.62 -0.93
C TYR A 369 1.16 22.19 -1.46
N GLY A 370 1.18 21.23 -0.53
CA GLY A 370 1.32 19.79 -0.84
C GLY A 370 0.06 19.20 -1.43
N GLY A 371 0.20 18.43 -2.51
CA GLY A 371 -0.91 17.73 -3.14
C GLY A 371 -0.56 16.32 -3.59
N ASP A 372 -1.58 15.50 -3.64
CA ASP A 372 -1.61 14.21 -4.32
C ASP A 372 -2.66 14.30 -5.42
N HIS A 373 -2.20 14.27 -6.66
CA HIS A 373 -3.09 14.48 -7.79
C HIS A 373 -3.54 13.19 -8.48
N HIS A 374 -3.25 12.05 -7.88
CA HIS A 374 -3.65 10.75 -8.42
C HIS A 374 -4.14 9.83 -7.30
N ILE A 375 -5.41 9.97 -6.99
CA ILE A 375 -6.11 9.20 -5.98
C ILE A 375 -7.31 8.53 -6.66
N HIS A 376 -7.60 7.27 -6.32
CA HIS A 376 -8.80 6.56 -6.74
C HIS A 376 -9.71 6.29 -5.55
N ALA A 377 -10.98 6.65 -5.67
CA ALA A 377 -11.95 6.53 -4.59
C ALA A 377 -12.75 5.23 -4.61
N ALA A 378 -12.74 4.48 -5.71
CA ALA A 378 -13.56 3.27 -5.81
C ALA A 378 -12.99 2.27 -6.82
N GLY A 379 -13.33 1.01 -6.68
CA GLY A 379 -13.20 -0.03 -7.67
C GLY A 379 -11.79 -0.47 -8.04
N CYS A 380 -10.79 -0.05 -7.33
CA CYS A 380 -9.51 -0.73 -7.41
C CYS A 380 -9.64 -2.17 -6.91
N SER A 381 -8.63 -2.99 -7.08
CA SER A 381 -8.60 -4.41 -6.75
C SER A 381 -9.05 -4.78 -5.32
N HIS A 382 -9.33 -3.77 -4.49
CA HIS A 382 -9.77 -3.93 -3.11
C HIS A 382 -11.30 -4.03 -2.94
N TYR A 383 -12.08 -3.67 -3.96
CA TYR A 383 -13.54 -3.73 -3.93
C TYR A 383 -14.06 -4.65 -5.03
N THR A 384 -15.06 -5.46 -4.72
CA THR A 384 -15.64 -6.43 -5.66
C THR A 384 -16.57 -5.78 -6.68
N LEU A 385 -17.16 -4.64 -6.31
CA LEU A 385 -18.10 -3.91 -7.16
C LEU A 385 -17.58 -2.51 -7.45
N PRO A 386 -17.57 -2.06 -8.71
CA PRO A 386 -17.09 -0.72 -9.08
C PRO A 386 -17.93 0.43 -8.52
N THR A 387 -19.15 0.16 -8.08
CA THR A 387 -20.06 1.12 -7.43
C THR A 387 -19.85 1.22 -5.92
N GLU A 388 -19.14 0.28 -5.35
CA GLU A 388 -18.66 0.39 -3.97
C GLU A 388 -17.48 1.32 -3.93
N GLY A 389 -17.35 2.10 -2.89
CA GLY A 389 -16.20 2.94 -2.80
C GLY A 389 -16.39 4.14 -1.89
N VAL A 390 -15.49 5.08 -2.07
CA VAL A 390 -15.27 6.19 -1.19
C VAL A 390 -16.09 7.38 -1.67
N THR A 391 -16.97 7.91 -0.81
CA THR A 391 -17.68 9.16 -1.08
C THR A 391 -16.72 10.36 -1.03
N PRO A 392 -17.10 11.54 -1.56
CA PRO A 392 -16.28 12.74 -1.40
C PRO A 392 -15.97 13.06 0.06
N GLU A 393 -16.90 12.84 0.98
CA GLU A 393 -16.72 13.07 2.43
C GLU A 393 -15.66 12.13 3.02
N ASP A 394 -15.72 10.86 2.64
CA ASP A 394 -14.78 9.85 3.11
C ASP A 394 -13.38 10.12 2.56
N MET A 395 -13.26 10.45 1.27
CA MET A 395 -11.97 10.78 0.67
C MET A 395 -11.39 12.08 1.23
N PHE A 396 -12.22 13.09 1.45
CA PHE A 396 -11.79 14.35 2.05
C PHE A 396 -11.25 14.14 3.47
N ARG A 397 -11.80 13.18 4.21
CA ARG A 397 -11.29 12.73 5.50
C ARG A 397 -9.86 12.19 5.38
N GLN A 398 -9.58 11.36 4.38
CA GLN A 398 -8.24 10.83 4.10
C GLN A 398 -7.26 11.98 3.76
N VAL A 399 -7.64 12.86 2.84
CA VAL A 399 -6.86 14.02 2.42
C VAL A 399 -6.48 14.92 3.61
N LYS A 400 -7.47 15.23 4.47
CA LYS A 400 -7.25 16.03 5.69
C LYS A 400 -6.40 15.29 6.72
N GLY A 401 -6.62 13.99 6.87
CA GLY A 401 -5.91 13.14 7.83
C GLY A 401 -4.44 12.93 7.48
N GLU A 402 -4.07 13.08 6.21
CA GLU A 402 -2.69 13.04 5.74
C GLU A 402 -2.09 14.45 5.52
N GLY A 403 -2.80 15.50 5.93
CA GLY A 403 -2.30 16.89 5.92
C GLY A 403 -2.09 17.49 4.54
N LEU A 404 -2.76 16.99 3.51
CA LEU A 404 -2.68 17.51 2.15
C LEU A 404 -3.45 18.83 1.98
N ASN A 405 -2.96 19.68 1.10
CA ASN A 405 -3.68 20.87 0.62
C ASN A 405 -4.53 20.56 -0.62
N VAL A 406 -4.12 19.61 -1.45
CA VAL A 406 -4.88 19.17 -2.62
C VAL A 406 -4.96 17.65 -2.64
N GLY A 407 -6.17 17.13 -2.67
CA GLY A 407 -6.46 15.75 -3.07
C GLY A 407 -7.21 15.75 -4.37
N CYS A 408 -6.62 15.19 -5.43
CA CYS A 408 -7.30 15.07 -6.71
C CYS A 408 -7.65 13.62 -6.97
N VAL A 409 -8.95 13.33 -6.96
CA VAL A 409 -9.50 12.00 -7.21
C VAL A 409 -9.72 11.85 -8.71
N LEU A 410 -9.00 10.90 -9.30
CA LEU A 410 -9.12 10.64 -10.73
C LEU A 410 -10.18 9.57 -10.99
N THR A 411 -11.16 9.95 -11.81
CA THR A 411 -12.11 8.99 -12.38
C THR A 411 -11.38 8.10 -13.37
N TRP A 412 -11.48 6.79 -13.26
CA TRP A 412 -10.76 5.85 -14.09
C TRP A 412 -11.63 4.69 -14.58
N GLY A 413 -11.13 3.88 -15.51
CA GLY A 413 -11.90 2.90 -16.28
C GLY A 413 -12.92 2.06 -15.51
N PRO A 414 -12.55 1.20 -14.55
CA PRO A 414 -13.51 0.35 -13.83
C PRO A 414 -14.59 1.12 -13.07
N CYS A 415 -14.27 2.32 -12.57
CA CYS A 415 -15.15 3.11 -11.72
C CYS A 415 -15.73 4.34 -12.41
N TYR A 416 -15.50 4.50 -13.70
CA TYR A 416 -15.89 5.69 -14.45
C TYR A 416 -17.38 6.04 -14.27
N ASP A 417 -18.26 5.05 -14.43
CA ASP A 417 -19.72 5.28 -14.38
C ASP A 417 -20.19 5.73 -13.00
N HIS A 418 -19.53 5.29 -11.93
CA HIS A 418 -19.83 5.70 -10.56
C HIS A 418 -19.21 7.05 -10.21
N GLN A 419 -17.91 7.23 -10.43
CA GLN A 419 -17.16 8.39 -9.97
C GLN A 419 -17.45 9.67 -10.75
N ARG A 420 -17.82 9.57 -12.04
CA ARG A 420 -18.12 10.73 -12.87
C ARG A 420 -19.21 11.65 -12.32
N GLN A 421 -20.12 11.14 -11.46
CA GLN A 421 -21.16 11.94 -10.82
C GLN A 421 -20.61 13.01 -9.88
N PHE A 422 -19.39 12.83 -9.37
CA PHE A 422 -18.72 13.76 -8.48
C PHE A 422 -17.89 14.81 -9.21
N PHE A 423 -17.78 14.70 -10.52
CA PHE A 423 -17.00 15.66 -11.31
C PHE A 423 -17.68 17.03 -11.35
N ALA A 424 -16.86 18.07 -11.13
CA ALA A 424 -17.21 19.46 -11.41
C ALA A 424 -15.97 20.17 -12.02
N PRO A 425 -16.17 21.24 -12.81
CA PRO A 425 -15.07 22.02 -13.40
C PRO A 425 -14.17 22.71 -12.34
N ILE A 426 -14.67 22.86 -11.14
CA ILE A 426 -14.00 23.47 -9.98
C ILE A 426 -13.77 22.44 -8.87
N ALA A 427 -13.07 22.82 -7.81
CA ALA A 427 -12.96 21.99 -6.61
C ALA A 427 -14.35 21.68 -6.03
N HIS A 428 -14.50 20.49 -5.46
CA HIS A 428 -15.74 20.01 -4.86
C HIS A 428 -16.17 20.91 -3.69
N ASP A 429 -17.47 21.08 -3.48
CA ASP A 429 -18.06 22.01 -2.50
C ASP A 429 -17.67 21.70 -1.04
N ILE A 430 -17.27 20.45 -0.75
CA ILE A 430 -16.76 20.06 0.57
C ILE A 430 -15.37 20.67 0.89
N SER A 431 -14.72 21.26 -0.10
CA SER A 431 -13.37 21.83 0.07
C SER A 431 -13.38 22.97 1.09
N GLU A 432 -12.30 23.04 1.84
CA GLU A 432 -12.03 24.09 2.81
C GLU A 432 -10.99 25.10 2.25
N ARG A 433 -10.72 26.17 3.00
CA ARG A 433 -9.82 27.25 2.57
C ARG A 433 -8.44 26.76 2.11
N ASP A 434 -7.85 25.82 2.88
CA ASP A 434 -6.47 25.38 2.70
C ASP A 434 -6.37 23.89 2.35
N THR A 435 -7.52 23.25 2.09
CA THR A 435 -7.60 21.84 1.68
C THR A 435 -8.69 21.69 0.62
N LEU A 436 -8.29 21.32 -0.59
CA LEU A 436 -9.19 21.16 -1.74
C LEU A 436 -9.36 19.70 -2.12
N LEU A 437 -10.58 19.32 -2.46
CA LEU A 437 -10.89 18.05 -3.11
C LEU A 437 -11.35 18.34 -4.55
N LYS A 438 -10.79 17.63 -5.52
CA LYS A 438 -11.15 17.76 -6.94
C LYS A 438 -11.33 16.39 -7.56
N TYR A 439 -12.28 16.27 -8.45
CA TYR A 439 -12.46 15.09 -9.29
C TYR A 439 -12.05 15.43 -10.73
N ASP A 440 -11.04 14.76 -11.23
CA ASP A 440 -10.55 14.86 -12.60
C ASP A 440 -10.53 13.48 -13.27
N LEU A 441 -9.68 13.21 -14.25
CA LEU A 441 -9.73 12.00 -15.04
C LEU A 441 -8.34 11.37 -15.19
N GLU A 442 -8.24 10.08 -14.91
CA GLU A 442 -7.17 9.23 -15.43
C GLU A 442 -7.72 8.40 -16.58
N ILE A 443 -7.02 8.39 -17.69
CA ILE A 443 -7.26 7.41 -18.72
C ILE A 443 -6.54 6.13 -18.32
N SER A 444 -7.33 5.11 -18.01
CA SER A 444 -6.84 3.77 -17.66
C SER A 444 -7.94 2.76 -17.97
N GLY A 445 -7.67 1.81 -18.88
CA GLY A 445 -8.67 0.83 -19.32
C GLY A 445 -9.78 1.40 -20.22
N PHE A 446 -9.47 2.48 -20.94
CA PHE A 446 -10.32 3.07 -21.98
C PHE A 446 -9.80 2.68 -23.37
N GLY A 447 -10.68 2.63 -24.35
CA GLY A 447 -10.35 2.47 -25.78
C GLY A 447 -9.49 1.23 -26.06
N SER A 448 -8.20 1.32 -25.84
CA SER A 448 -7.24 0.23 -26.08
C SER A 448 -6.12 0.19 -25.06
N ALA A 449 -5.34 -0.89 -25.07
CA ALA A 449 -4.12 -1.00 -24.25
C ALA A 449 -3.05 0.04 -24.64
N ALA A 450 -3.09 0.56 -25.87
CA ALA A 450 -2.18 1.59 -26.33
C ALA A 450 -2.56 3.00 -25.89
N LEU A 451 -3.81 3.26 -25.53
CA LEU A 451 -4.20 4.55 -24.96
C LEU A 451 -3.47 4.80 -23.64
N GLY A 452 -3.17 3.72 -22.91
CA GLY A 452 -2.28 3.75 -21.75
C GLY A 452 -2.90 4.40 -20.54
N HIS A 453 -2.02 4.93 -19.68
CA HIS A 453 -2.37 5.64 -18.45
C HIS A 453 -1.90 7.09 -18.55
N VAL A 454 -2.80 8.04 -18.38
CA VAL A 454 -2.48 9.49 -18.35
C VAL A 454 -3.39 10.23 -17.39
N CYS A 455 -2.81 11.14 -16.63
CA CYS A 455 -3.52 12.07 -15.75
C CYS A 455 -3.90 13.33 -16.50
N LEU A 456 -5.17 13.68 -16.45
CA LEU A 456 -5.75 14.88 -17.07
C LEU A 456 -6.33 15.74 -15.95
N LEU A 457 -5.62 16.83 -15.60
CA LEU A 457 -5.93 17.69 -14.47
C LEU A 457 -6.56 19.01 -14.93
N ASN A 458 -7.38 19.61 -14.05
CA ASN A 458 -8.07 20.88 -14.31
C ASN A 458 -9.00 20.83 -15.51
N LEU A 459 -9.69 19.72 -15.71
CA LEU A 459 -10.68 19.56 -16.77
C LEU A 459 -11.93 20.43 -16.50
N LYS A 460 -12.49 20.97 -17.57
CA LYS A 460 -13.81 21.62 -17.58
C LYS A 460 -14.91 20.63 -17.97
N ARG A 461 -14.57 19.59 -18.69
CA ARG A 461 -15.44 18.49 -19.12
C ARG A 461 -14.63 17.19 -19.10
N GLN A 462 -15.19 16.15 -18.49
CA GLN A 462 -14.54 14.83 -18.49
C GLN A 462 -15.06 13.86 -19.56
N THR A 463 -16.02 14.31 -20.38
CA THR A 463 -16.58 13.52 -21.49
C THR A 463 -15.84 13.85 -22.76
N TYR A 464 -15.06 12.91 -23.28
CA TYR A 464 -14.37 13.06 -24.56
C TYR A 464 -15.39 13.16 -25.71
N PRO A 465 -15.16 14.03 -26.71
CA PRO A 465 -16.07 14.15 -27.86
C PRO A 465 -16.30 12.80 -28.55
N GLY A 466 -17.56 12.43 -28.76
CA GLY A 466 -17.94 11.15 -29.37
C GLY A 466 -18.02 9.96 -28.39
N SER A 467 -17.61 10.12 -27.12
CA SER A 467 -17.68 9.03 -26.13
C SER A 467 -19.10 8.82 -25.56
N GLU A 468 -20.02 9.75 -25.82
CA GLU A 468 -21.40 9.71 -25.28
C GLU A 468 -21.46 9.52 -23.75
N GLY A 469 -20.38 9.92 -23.04
CA GLY A 469 -20.25 9.72 -21.61
C GLY A 469 -20.00 8.27 -21.18
N THR A 470 -19.53 7.41 -22.08
CA THR A 470 -19.14 6.04 -21.80
C THR A 470 -17.62 5.88 -21.85
N LYS A 471 -17.07 4.86 -21.15
CA LYS A 471 -15.65 4.51 -21.24
C LYS A 471 -15.28 3.64 -22.44
N THR A 472 -16.28 3.15 -23.19
CA THR A 472 -16.08 2.12 -24.23
C THR A 472 -16.25 2.64 -25.65
N LYS A 473 -16.86 3.81 -25.85
CA LYS A 473 -17.15 4.36 -27.18
C LYS A 473 -16.38 5.64 -27.44
N GLY A 474 -15.97 5.84 -28.67
CA GLY A 474 -15.48 7.12 -29.20
C GLY A 474 -14.14 7.63 -28.62
N TRP A 475 -13.50 6.87 -27.71
CA TRP A 475 -12.17 7.20 -27.24
C TRP A 475 -11.12 6.83 -28.30
N PRO A 476 -10.05 7.64 -28.44
CA PRO A 476 -8.92 7.26 -29.27
C PRO A 476 -8.28 5.97 -28.75
N THR A 477 -7.50 5.32 -29.62
CA THR A 477 -6.73 4.12 -29.25
C THR A 477 -5.25 4.41 -28.99
N TRP A 478 -4.87 5.69 -28.91
CA TRP A 478 -3.54 6.18 -28.58
C TRP A 478 -3.59 7.50 -27.84
N THR A 479 -2.49 7.93 -27.22
CA THR A 479 -2.52 8.90 -26.12
C THR A 479 -2.63 10.37 -26.56
N VAL A 480 -1.91 10.77 -27.62
CA VAL A 480 -1.76 12.20 -27.99
C VAL A 480 -3.08 12.93 -28.21
N PRO A 481 -4.12 12.36 -28.87
CA PRO A 481 -5.39 13.06 -29.05
C PRO A 481 -6.07 13.42 -27.72
N VAL A 482 -5.96 12.56 -26.73
CA VAL A 482 -6.56 12.78 -25.41
C VAL A 482 -5.82 13.89 -24.65
N LEU A 483 -4.48 13.91 -24.73
CA LEU A 483 -3.68 14.99 -24.14
C LEU A 483 -4.00 16.35 -24.78
N ARG A 484 -4.12 16.41 -26.11
CA ARG A 484 -4.55 17.63 -26.83
C ARG A 484 -5.90 18.12 -26.36
N TRP A 485 -6.87 17.21 -26.25
CA TRP A 485 -8.21 17.55 -25.75
C TRP A 485 -8.17 18.14 -24.33
N CYS A 486 -7.32 17.67 -23.45
CA CYS A 486 -7.12 18.25 -22.13
C CYS A 486 -6.48 19.65 -22.22
N LYS A 487 -5.44 19.80 -23.05
CA LYS A 487 -4.75 21.09 -23.25
C LYS A 487 -5.70 22.16 -23.84
N GLU A 488 -6.58 21.79 -24.75
CA GLU A 488 -7.62 22.69 -25.33
C GLU A 488 -8.59 23.23 -24.27
N GLN A 489 -8.74 22.52 -23.15
CA GLN A 489 -9.53 22.99 -22.01
C GLN A 489 -8.75 23.86 -21.03
N GLY A 490 -7.44 24.05 -21.25
CA GLY A 490 -6.50 24.71 -20.32
C GLY A 490 -6.11 23.79 -19.15
N GLY A 491 -6.19 22.49 -19.39
CA GLY A 491 -5.79 21.44 -18.45
C GLY A 491 -4.28 21.21 -18.43
N VAL A 492 -3.84 20.45 -17.45
CA VAL A 492 -2.45 19.99 -17.26
C VAL A 492 -2.42 18.47 -17.41
N THR A 493 -1.45 17.99 -18.16
CA THR A 493 -1.38 16.59 -18.60
C THR A 493 -0.07 15.95 -18.17
N GLY A 494 -0.13 14.70 -17.79
CA GLY A 494 1.09 13.97 -17.45
C GLY A 494 0.90 12.45 -17.43
N TYR A 495 2.01 11.78 -17.31
CA TYR A 495 2.06 10.34 -17.16
C TYR A 495 2.24 9.98 -15.69
N PRO A 496 1.32 9.17 -15.13
CA PRO A 496 1.49 8.55 -13.83
C PRO A 496 2.52 7.40 -13.93
N HIS A 497 2.57 6.51 -12.96
CA HIS A 497 3.34 5.27 -12.97
C HIS A 497 3.60 4.72 -14.39
N SER A 498 4.69 5.13 -15.01
CA SER A 498 4.95 4.95 -16.44
C SER A 498 5.27 3.50 -16.87
N ALA A 499 5.52 2.61 -15.91
CA ALA A 499 5.98 1.24 -16.14
C ALA A 499 7.25 1.13 -17.00
N LEU A 500 8.14 2.13 -16.90
CA LEU A 500 9.39 2.23 -17.66
C LEU A 500 10.54 1.42 -17.02
N GLY A 501 10.24 0.26 -16.48
CA GLY A 501 11.25 -0.65 -15.95
C GLY A 501 12.14 -1.22 -17.03
N VAL A 502 13.39 -1.48 -16.70
CA VAL A 502 14.33 -2.17 -17.56
C VAL A 502 14.01 -3.67 -17.57
N ASP A 503 14.00 -4.27 -18.75
CA ASP A 503 14.01 -5.72 -18.93
C ASP A 503 15.41 -6.11 -19.43
N PRO A 504 16.32 -6.59 -18.57
CA PRO A 504 17.69 -6.90 -18.97
C PRO A 504 17.80 -7.97 -20.05
N GLU A 505 16.93 -8.97 -20.03
CA GLU A 505 16.90 -10.06 -21.02
C GLU A 505 16.45 -9.54 -22.39
N GLY A 506 15.28 -8.91 -22.43
CA GLY A 506 14.73 -8.33 -23.65
C GLY A 506 15.61 -7.21 -24.21
N GLY A 507 16.21 -6.41 -23.34
CA GLY A 507 17.15 -5.35 -23.71
C GLY A 507 18.43 -5.89 -24.36
N ALA A 508 19.02 -6.95 -23.83
CA ALA A 508 20.18 -7.61 -24.43
C ALA A 508 19.87 -8.15 -25.83
N GLN A 509 18.75 -8.86 -25.98
CA GLN A 509 18.29 -9.38 -27.26
C GLN A 509 17.98 -8.26 -28.28
N TRP A 510 17.40 -7.15 -27.80
CA TRP A 510 17.11 -6.00 -28.67
C TRP A 510 18.41 -5.33 -29.14
N THR A 511 19.39 -5.16 -28.26
CA THR A 511 20.69 -4.57 -28.57
C THR A 511 21.42 -5.40 -29.61
N LEU A 512 21.50 -6.72 -29.45
CA LEU A 512 22.07 -7.62 -30.46
C LEU A 512 21.33 -7.50 -31.79
N ARG A 513 20.02 -7.67 -31.82
CA ARG A 513 19.22 -7.57 -33.04
C ARG A 513 19.40 -6.26 -33.82
N ARG A 514 19.74 -5.17 -33.11
CA ARG A 514 19.90 -3.85 -33.73
C ARG A 514 21.31 -3.59 -34.25
N TYR A 515 22.31 -4.08 -33.53
CA TYR A 515 23.70 -3.69 -33.78
C TYR A 515 24.61 -4.83 -34.29
N ASP A 516 24.26 -6.08 -34.09
CA ASP A 516 24.91 -7.25 -34.68
C ASP A 516 24.66 -7.24 -36.22
N SER A 517 25.66 -6.85 -36.95
CA SER A 517 25.57 -6.66 -38.41
C SER A 517 25.91 -7.90 -39.19
N ASP A 518 26.65 -8.83 -38.61
CA ASP A 518 27.08 -10.09 -39.27
C ASP A 518 26.25 -11.31 -38.85
N GLY A 519 25.41 -11.17 -37.83
CA GLY A 519 24.44 -12.16 -37.37
C GLY A 519 25.05 -13.27 -36.54
N ASP A 520 26.21 -13.04 -35.93
CA ASP A 520 26.93 -14.05 -35.10
C ASP A 520 26.43 -14.10 -33.64
N LEU A 521 25.41 -13.30 -33.29
CA LEU A 521 24.77 -13.18 -31.98
C LEU A 521 25.67 -12.60 -30.88
N THR A 522 26.74 -11.89 -31.31
CA THR A 522 27.62 -11.13 -30.41
C THR A 522 27.85 -9.73 -30.97
N LEU A 523 28.36 -8.80 -30.19
CA LEU A 523 28.80 -7.49 -30.65
C LEU A 523 30.30 -7.38 -30.53
N LYS A 524 30.96 -7.12 -31.63
CA LYS A 524 32.36 -6.71 -31.66
C LYS A 524 32.51 -5.23 -31.37
N ALA A 525 33.68 -4.78 -31.04
CA ALA A 525 33.95 -3.38 -30.74
C ALA A 525 33.59 -2.40 -31.86
N ASP A 526 33.67 -2.80 -33.13
CA ASP A 526 33.26 -2.01 -34.27
C ASP A 526 31.74 -1.95 -34.46
N GLU A 527 31.03 -3.03 -34.18
CA GLU A 527 29.54 -3.09 -34.18
C GLU A 527 28.96 -2.34 -32.99
N ALA A 528 29.59 -2.45 -31.81
CA ALA A 528 29.22 -1.72 -30.61
C ALA A 528 29.48 -0.21 -30.72
N LYS A 529 30.21 0.24 -31.72
CA LYS A 529 30.46 1.65 -31.99
C LYS A 529 29.18 2.40 -32.36
N GLY A 530 28.69 3.21 -31.43
CA GLY A 530 27.43 3.92 -31.57
C GLY A 530 26.24 3.23 -30.91
N ALA A 531 26.39 2.05 -30.34
CA ALA A 531 25.40 1.44 -29.47
C ALA A 531 25.33 2.16 -28.13
N LEU A 532 24.13 2.23 -27.55
CA LEU A 532 23.92 2.69 -26.18
C LEU A 532 24.26 1.58 -25.20
N LEU A 533 25.52 1.42 -24.91
CA LEU A 533 25.97 0.46 -23.92
C LEU A 533 25.82 1.02 -22.51
N PRO A 534 25.38 0.21 -21.53
CA PRO A 534 25.22 0.65 -20.16
C PRO A 534 26.53 0.90 -19.40
N ALA A 535 27.65 0.46 -19.97
CA ALA A 535 29.02 0.70 -19.47
C ALA A 535 30.01 0.63 -20.63
N GLU A 536 31.28 0.96 -20.36
CA GLU A 536 32.37 0.81 -21.30
C GLU A 536 32.47 -0.66 -21.79
N PHE A 537 32.73 -0.89 -23.07
CA PHE A 537 32.80 -2.21 -23.70
C PHE A 537 33.63 -3.21 -22.89
N ASN A 538 34.87 -2.86 -22.51
CA ASN A 538 35.78 -3.71 -21.75
C ASN A 538 35.32 -4.00 -20.30
N ARG A 539 34.33 -3.28 -19.79
CA ARG A 539 33.71 -3.57 -18.51
C ARG A 539 32.52 -4.52 -18.61
N ILE A 540 31.94 -4.60 -19.79
CA ILE A 540 30.84 -5.53 -20.11
C ILE A 540 31.43 -6.87 -20.51
N ASP A 541 32.48 -6.88 -21.37
CA ASP A 541 33.24 -8.06 -21.78
C ASP A 541 33.96 -8.69 -20.56
N MET A 542 33.27 -9.61 -19.92
CA MET A 542 33.76 -10.26 -18.68
C MET A 542 34.71 -11.43 -18.96
N ASN A 543 34.56 -12.10 -20.08
CA ASN A 543 35.36 -13.24 -20.49
C ASN A 543 36.62 -12.83 -21.30
N GLN A 544 36.73 -11.54 -21.68
CA GLN A 544 37.82 -10.90 -22.40
C GLN A 544 38.07 -11.52 -23.78
N ASP A 545 36.99 -11.84 -24.48
CA ASP A 545 37.07 -12.41 -25.86
C ASP A 545 36.91 -11.35 -26.95
N ASP A 546 36.91 -10.06 -26.60
CA ASP A 546 36.66 -8.90 -27.47
C ASP A 546 35.28 -8.91 -28.14
N ARG A 547 34.28 -9.54 -27.49
CA ARG A 547 32.90 -9.63 -27.95
C ARG A 547 31.95 -9.43 -26.76
N LEU A 548 30.73 -9.00 -27.03
CA LEU A 548 29.67 -8.93 -26.01
C LEU A 548 28.56 -9.91 -26.39
N ASP A 549 28.34 -10.91 -25.59
CA ASP A 549 27.24 -11.83 -25.75
C ASP A 549 25.96 -11.39 -25.02
N ALA A 550 24.88 -12.16 -25.19
CA ALA A 550 23.59 -11.85 -24.57
C ALA A 550 23.64 -11.88 -23.03
N VAL A 551 24.51 -12.74 -22.44
CA VAL A 551 24.62 -12.88 -20.99
C VAL A 551 25.34 -11.68 -20.38
N GLU A 552 26.41 -11.24 -21.01
CA GLU A 552 27.20 -10.08 -20.59
C GLU A 552 26.39 -8.78 -20.69
N LEU A 553 25.69 -8.60 -21.82
CA LEU A 553 24.76 -7.47 -22.02
C LEU A 553 23.64 -7.46 -20.98
N LYS A 554 23.03 -8.62 -20.71
CA LYS A 554 21.99 -8.77 -19.69
C LYS A 554 22.50 -8.37 -18.32
N MET A 555 23.67 -8.89 -17.91
CA MET A 555 24.26 -8.57 -16.60
C MET A 555 24.64 -7.08 -16.49
N ALA A 556 25.08 -6.46 -17.57
CA ALA A 556 25.40 -5.04 -17.61
C ALA A 556 24.15 -4.17 -17.50
N LEU A 557 23.06 -4.54 -18.20
CA LEU A 557 21.76 -3.86 -18.14
C LEU A 557 21.12 -3.99 -16.73
N ASP A 558 21.21 -5.18 -16.14
CA ASP A 558 20.71 -5.41 -14.76
C ASP A 558 21.43 -4.50 -13.76
N ARG A 559 22.76 -4.44 -13.80
CA ARG A 559 23.53 -3.52 -12.96
C ARG A 559 23.18 -2.05 -13.20
N ALA A 560 23.01 -1.65 -14.46
CA ALA A 560 22.68 -0.28 -14.83
C ALA A 560 21.28 0.15 -14.35
N SER A 561 20.33 -0.79 -14.30
CA SER A 561 18.94 -0.49 -13.87
C SER A 561 18.85 0.13 -12.48
N ASN A 562 19.86 -0.04 -11.63
CA ASN A 562 19.97 0.54 -10.29
C ASN A 562 20.81 1.83 -10.23
N GLN A 563 21.25 2.34 -11.37
CA GLN A 563 22.07 3.57 -11.46
C GLN A 563 21.25 4.75 -11.98
N LEU A 564 21.60 5.96 -11.55
CA LEU A 564 20.94 7.18 -11.98
C LEU A 564 21.98 8.29 -12.23
N PRO A 565 22.16 8.77 -13.48
CA PRO A 565 21.50 8.29 -14.71
C PRO A 565 22.08 6.97 -15.26
N ASN A 566 21.35 6.32 -16.19
CA ASN A 566 21.84 5.15 -16.92
C ASN A 566 21.35 5.16 -18.37
N LEU A 567 21.94 4.33 -19.23
CA LEU A 567 21.62 4.23 -20.65
C LEU A 567 20.79 2.98 -21.01
N ALA A 568 20.33 2.22 -20.02
CA ALA A 568 19.47 1.08 -20.27
C ALA A 568 18.11 1.54 -20.81
N ILE A 569 17.69 1.03 -21.95
CA ILE A 569 16.40 1.34 -22.56
C ILE A 569 15.32 0.51 -21.83
N PRO A 570 14.20 1.14 -21.40
CA PRO A 570 13.09 0.42 -20.78
C PRO A 570 12.48 -0.64 -21.71
N ALA A 571 11.78 -1.60 -21.13
CA ALA A 571 11.19 -2.74 -21.87
C ALA A 571 10.25 -2.35 -23.01
N MET A 572 9.66 -1.16 -23.00
CA MET A 572 8.75 -0.63 -24.02
C MET A 572 7.70 -1.65 -24.48
N SER A 573 6.99 -2.25 -23.54
CA SER A 573 5.99 -3.31 -23.81
C SER A 573 4.84 -2.86 -24.72
N GLY A 574 4.72 -1.57 -24.98
CA GLY A 574 3.67 -0.97 -25.80
C GLY A 574 2.33 -0.84 -25.08
N ARG A 575 2.25 -1.20 -23.81
CA ARG A 575 1.08 -1.05 -22.94
C ARG A 575 1.37 -0.04 -21.84
N GLY A 576 0.32 0.53 -21.25
CA GLY A 576 0.47 1.46 -20.13
C GLY A 576 1.00 2.85 -20.53
N ALA A 577 1.60 3.54 -19.57
CA ALA A 577 1.94 4.97 -19.63
C ALA A 577 3.28 5.26 -20.32
N MET A 578 3.47 4.87 -21.57
CA MET A 578 4.79 4.89 -22.23
C MET A 578 4.95 5.93 -23.36
N GLU A 579 3.87 6.57 -23.82
CA GLU A 579 3.93 7.46 -25.00
C GLU A 579 4.52 8.85 -24.68
N VAL A 580 5.16 8.99 -23.52
CA VAL A 580 5.85 10.22 -23.07
C VAL A 580 6.91 10.68 -24.07
N PHE A 581 7.58 9.74 -24.75
CA PHE A 581 8.60 10.01 -25.77
C PHE A 581 8.05 10.66 -27.03
N VAL A 582 6.75 10.52 -27.29
CA VAL A 582 6.06 11.12 -28.45
C VAL A 582 5.35 12.41 -28.03
N SER A 583 4.62 12.38 -26.94
CA SER A 583 3.80 13.49 -26.48
C SER A 583 4.63 14.69 -25.98
N THR A 584 5.81 14.43 -25.42
CA THR A 584 6.73 15.49 -24.94
C THR A 584 7.27 16.35 -26.09
N PRO A 585 7.87 15.80 -27.16
CA PRO A 585 8.28 16.57 -28.34
C PRO A 585 7.14 17.31 -29.04
N LEU A 586 5.92 16.82 -28.94
CA LEU A 586 4.72 17.44 -29.50
C LEU A 586 4.13 18.55 -28.61
N GLY A 587 4.73 18.80 -27.40
CA GLY A 587 4.30 19.84 -26.48
C GLY A 587 2.94 19.61 -25.82
N VAL A 588 2.48 18.36 -25.73
CA VAL A 588 1.18 18.00 -25.13
C VAL A 588 1.30 17.26 -23.79
N CYS A 589 2.51 17.09 -23.27
CA CYS A 589 2.80 16.51 -21.97
C CYS A 589 3.51 17.52 -21.08
N ASP A 590 2.97 17.80 -19.90
CA ASP A 590 3.54 18.76 -18.95
C ASP A 590 4.44 18.09 -17.91
N PHE A 591 4.09 16.88 -17.42
CA PHE A 591 4.82 16.22 -16.35
C PHE A 591 4.94 14.70 -16.50
N LEU A 592 5.93 14.16 -15.79
CA LEU A 592 6.08 12.73 -15.49
C LEU A 592 6.04 12.57 -13.97
N SER A 593 5.21 11.66 -13.46
CA SER A 593 5.16 11.35 -12.03
C SER A 593 6.22 10.34 -11.63
N ALA A 594 6.72 10.43 -10.41
CA ALA A 594 7.88 9.66 -10.00
C ALA A 594 7.93 9.30 -8.52
N MET A 595 6.81 9.23 -7.83
CA MET A 595 6.81 8.96 -6.39
C MET A 595 6.03 7.70 -5.98
N ASP A 596 5.31 7.07 -6.89
CA ASP A 596 4.52 5.85 -6.68
C ASP A 596 5.16 4.58 -7.26
N THR A 597 6.18 4.72 -8.10
CA THR A 597 6.91 3.64 -8.78
C THR A 597 8.43 3.74 -8.54
N PRO A 598 9.24 2.83 -9.10
CA PRO A 598 10.70 2.87 -8.96
C PRO A 598 11.29 4.20 -9.43
N ARG A 599 11.79 4.98 -8.52
CA ARG A 599 12.30 6.34 -8.78
C ARG A 599 13.47 6.38 -9.74
N VAL A 600 14.30 5.34 -9.75
CA VAL A 600 15.44 5.28 -10.69
C VAL A 600 14.94 5.33 -12.13
N SER A 601 14.00 4.46 -12.51
CA SER A 601 13.48 4.39 -13.89
C SER A 601 12.77 5.69 -14.31
N GLU A 602 11.95 6.25 -13.42
CA GLU A 602 11.18 7.46 -13.69
C GLU A 602 12.08 8.70 -13.80
N TRP A 603 12.99 8.88 -12.85
CA TRP A 603 13.93 10.01 -12.87
C TRP A 603 14.92 9.88 -14.02
N ASN A 604 15.35 8.67 -14.37
CA ASN A 604 16.22 8.43 -15.52
C ASN A 604 15.55 8.87 -16.82
N THR A 605 14.30 8.48 -17.02
CA THR A 605 13.51 8.88 -18.20
C THR A 605 13.35 10.40 -18.26
N TRP A 606 13.01 11.02 -17.15
CA TRP A 606 12.89 12.46 -17.06
C TRP A 606 14.22 13.18 -17.34
N TYR A 607 15.37 12.68 -16.84
CA TYR A 607 16.69 13.24 -17.12
C TYR A 607 17.04 13.21 -18.62
N HIS A 608 16.77 12.12 -19.31
CA HIS A 608 17.02 12.02 -20.75
C HIS A 608 16.18 13.02 -21.55
N LEU A 609 14.92 13.18 -21.22
CA LEU A 609 14.03 14.17 -21.85
C LEU A 609 14.50 15.60 -21.55
N MET A 610 14.89 15.90 -20.32
CA MET A 610 15.44 17.20 -19.94
C MET A 610 16.77 17.52 -20.64
N ASN A 611 17.64 16.52 -20.80
CA ASN A 611 18.91 16.67 -21.54
C ASN A 611 18.70 16.97 -23.04
N CYS A 612 17.56 16.60 -23.60
CA CYS A 612 17.11 16.99 -24.92
C CYS A 612 16.58 18.44 -24.97
N GLY A 613 16.39 19.08 -23.80
CA GLY A 613 15.87 20.45 -23.69
C GLY A 613 14.36 20.56 -23.73
N PHE A 614 13.62 19.48 -23.45
CA PHE A 614 12.18 19.54 -23.33
C PHE A 614 11.73 20.08 -21.98
N PRO A 615 10.68 20.91 -21.91
CA PRO A 615 10.23 21.55 -20.69
C PRO A 615 9.29 20.64 -19.87
N ILE A 616 9.61 19.34 -19.78
CA ILE A 616 8.82 18.37 -19.00
C ILE A 616 9.15 18.52 -17.50
N LYS A 617 8.14 18.40 -16.65
CA LYS A 617 8.25 18.59 -15.20
C LYS A 617 8.21 17.24 -14.49
N LEU A 618 8.81 17.21 -13.29
CA LEU A 618 8.66 16.09 -12.37
C LEU A 618 7.48 16.37 -11.44
N SER A 619 6.62 15.38 -11.22
CA SER A 619 5.51 15.42 -10.28
C SER A 619 5.51 14.21 -9.36
N GLY A 620 4.66 14.22 -8.32
CA GLY A 620 4.54 13.16 -7.33
C GLY A 620 3.11 12.90 -6.93
N GLU A 621 2.79 11.64 -6.71
CA GLU A 621 1.46 11.12 -6.46
C GLU A 621 1.51 9.75 -5.77
N THR A 622 0.37 9.09 -5.50
CA THR A 622 0.31 7.78 -4.85
C THR A 622 -0.37 6.68 -5.62
N ASP A 623 -1.24 6.98 -6.57
CA ASP A 623 -2.15 6.00 -7.19
C ASP A 623 -2.98 5.21 -6.16
N PHE A 624 -3.30 5.88 -5.04
CA PHE A 624 -4.07 5.27 -3.95
C PHE A 624 -5.51 4.96 -4.40
N PRO A 625 -6.12 3.82 -4.07
CA PRO A 625 -5.63 2.68 -3.31
C PRO A 625 -5.05 1.54 -4.18
N CYS A 626 -4.78 1.77 -5.46
CA CYS A 626 -4.26 0.74 -6.37
C CYS A 626 -2.89 0.23 -5.91
N MET A 627 -2.11 1.08 -5.24
CA MET A 627 -0.91 0.71 -4.51
C MET A 627 -1.25 0.54 -3.02
N SER A 628 -1.63 -0.66 -2.61
CA SER A 628 -2.21 -0.95 -1.27
C SER A 628 -1.30 -0.66 -0.09
N SER A 629 0.01 -0.69 -0.28
CA SER A 629 0.99 -0.35 0.77
C SER A 629 1.10 1.14 1.05
N ARG A 630 0.52 1.99 0.20
CA ARG A 630 0.61 3.44 0.29
C ARG A 630 -0.61 4.04 0.98
N ARG A 631 -0.44 5.23 1.54
CA ARG A 631 -1.51 6.09 2.01
C ARG A 631 -1.69 7.24 1.04
N VAL A 632 -2.86 7.84 1.03
CA VAL A 632 -3.09 9.12 0.33
C VAL A 632 -1.97 10.10 0.68
N GLY A 633 -1.32 10.66 -0.33
CA GLY A 633 -0.25 11.64 -0.17
C GLY A 633 1.06 11.11 0.42
N GLN A 634 1.33 9.82 0.40
CA GLN A 634 2.63 9.27 0.77
C GLN A 634 3.69 9.62 -0.30
N GLY A 635 3.32 9.69 -1.58
CA GLY A 635 4.03 10.41 -2.61
C GLY A 635 3.28 11.70 -2.93
N ARG A 636 3.94 12.85 -2.97
CA ARG A 636 3.28 14.13 -3.18
C ARG A 636 4.15 15.14 -3.91
N VAL A 637 3.51 16.15 -4.47
CA VAL A 637 4.16 17.32 -5.04
C VAL A 637 3.85 18.55 -4.21
N TYR A 638 4.85 19.38 -3.93
CA TYR A 638 4.73 20.66 -3.24
C TYR A 638 4.82 21.79 -4.25
N VAL A 639 3.71 22.48 -4.48
CA VAL A 639 3.57 23.52 -5.49
C VAL A 639 3.67 24.90 -4.85
N GLN A 640 4.51 25.77 -5.40
CA GLN A 640 4.73 27.12 -4.89
C GLN A 640 3.68 28.09 -5.43
N LEU A 641 2.88 28.66 -4.54
CA LEU A 641 1.84 29.66 -4.85
C LEU A 641 2.08 30.99 -4.17
N GLY A 642 3.12 31.05 -3.32
CA GLY A 642 3.43 32.22 -2.49
C GLY A 642 2.71 32.20 -1.13
N GLN A 643 3.27 32.98 -0.19
CA GLN A 643 2.81 33.01 1.19
C GLN A 643 1.50 33.78 1.34
N GLY A 644 0.58 33.28 2.16
CA GLY A 644 -0.61 34.00 2.62
C GLY A 644 -1.64 34.38 1.57
N LYS A 645 -1.45 34.03 0.31
CA LYS A 645 -2.36 34.30 -0.79
C LYS A 645 -3.54 33.31 -0.77
N ARG A 646 -4.74 33.82 -1.12
CA ARG A 646 -5.83 32.92 -1.52
C ARG A 646 -5.48 32.30 -2.88
N TRP A 647 -5.66 31.00 -2.98
CA TRP A 647 -5.40 30.26 -4.19
C TRP A 647 -6.56 29.30 -4.48
N ASN A 648 -6.61 28.74 -5.68
CA ASN A 648 -7.57 27.75 -6.10
C ASN A 648 -6.89 26.62 -6.88
N TYR A 649 -7.65 25.56 -7.16
CA TYR A 649 -7.14 24.40 -7.85
C TYR A 649 -6.52 24.70 -9.22
N GLN A 650 -7.12 25.61 -9.99
CA GLN A 650 -6.60 26.02 -11.30
C GLN A 650 -5.22 26.69 -11.19
N GLN A 651 -5.01 27.54 -10.17
CA GLN A 651 -3.71 28.17 -9.91
C GLN A 651 -2.68 27.12 -9.49
N TRP A 652 -3.08 26.17 -8.64
CA TRP A 652 -2.22 25.07 -8.25
C TRP A 652 -1.78 24.22 -9.45
N CYS A 653 -2.72 23.82 -10.34
CA CYS A 653 -2.40 23.10 -11.58
C CYS A 653 -1.50 23.89 -12.53
N ARG A 654 -1.71 25.20 -12.68
CA ARG A 654 -0.85 26.03 -13.52
C ARG A 654 0.59 26.07 -13.00
N ALA A 655 0.77 26.26 -11.70
CA ALA A 655 2.09 26.27 -11.07
C ALA A 655 2.77 24.90 -11.16
N LEU A 656 1.99 23.80 -11.02
CA LEU A 656 2.46 22.43 -11.29
C LEU A 656 2.97 22.30 -12.73
N GLY A 657 2.15 22.68 -13.71
CA GLY A 657 2.49 22.59 -15.14
C GLY A 657 3.66 23.47 -15.54
N SER A 658 3.91 24.57 -14.84
CA SER A 658 5.10 25.42 -15.06
C SER A 658 6.35 24.91 -14.30
N GLY A 659 6.21 23.96 -13.37
CA GLY A 659 7.33 23.39 -12.59
C GLY A 659 7.73 24.22 -11.38
N GLN A 660 6.85 25.08 -10.87
CA GLN A 660 7.06 25.80 -9.60
C GLN A 660 6.82 24.82 -8.43
N SER A 661 7.62 23.75 -8.38
CA SER A 661 7.37 22.66 -7.45
C SER A 661 8.58 21.78 -7.21
N TYR A 662 8.50 20.98 -6.15
CA TYR A 662 9.36 19.85 -5.89
C TYR A 662 8.51 18.62 -5.50
N VAL A 663 9.04 17.44 -5.72
CA VAL A 663 8.42 16.17 -5.32
C VAL A 663 9.05 15.66 -4.03
N SER A 664 8.23 15.04 -3.18
CA SER A 664 8.69 14.48 -1.91
C SER A 664 7.72 13.42 -1.38
N ASP A 665 8.22 12.58 -0.47
CA ASP A 665 7.41 11.73 0.38
C ASP A 665 6.83 12.48 1.62
N GLY A 666 7.18 13.77 1.75
CA GLY A 666 6.75 14.65 2.83
C GLY A 666 7.63 14.60 4.10
N TYR A 667 8.67 13.77 4.11
CA TYR A 667 9.67 13.75 5.19
C TYR A 667 10.95 14.51 4.84
N ALA A 668 11.02 15.07 3.63
CA ALA A 668 12.12 15.86 3.12
C ALA A 668 11.57 17.07 2.35
N HIS A 669 12.12 18.27 2.56
CA HIS A 669 11.64 19.48 1.91
C HIS A 669 12.77 20.35 1.39
N ALA A 670 12.56 20.92 0.20
CA ALA A 670 13.33 22.03 -0.35
C ALA A 670 12.47 23.31 -0.22
N LEU A 671 12.62 24.01 0.90
CA LEU A 671 11.80 25.18 1.24
C LEU A 671 12.22 26.44 0.47
N ASP A 672 13.41 26.45 -0.09
CA ASP A 672 13.91 27.39 -1.08
C ASP A 672 14.96 26.69 -1.94
N PHE A 673 14.96 26.97 -3.23
CA PHE A 673 15.99 26.53 -4.17
C PHE A 673 16.13 27.57 -5.27
N ARG A 674 17.34 28.09 -5.46
CA ARG A 674 17.62 29.13 -6.44
C ARG A 674 18.95 28.88 -7.14
N VAL A 675 18.98 29.21 -8.44
CA VAL A 675 20.19 29.31 -9.25
C VAL A 675 20.33 30.76 -9.67
N ASN A 676 21.38 31.43 -9.26
CA ASN A 676 21.51 32.88 -9.21
C ASN A 676 20.33 33.51 -8.44
N GLN A 677 19.32 34.02 -9.06
CA GLN A 677 18.11 34.51 -8.37
C GLN A 677 16.83 33.80 -8.83
N GLN A 678 16.94 32.90 -9.79
CA GLN A 678 15.80 32.21 -10.39
C GLN A 678 15.41 30.97 -9.59
N THR A 679 14.11 30.73 -9.50
CA THR A 679 13.52 29.54 -8.87
C THR A 679 12.93 28.62 -9.92
N PRO A 680 12.68 27.32 -9.62
CA PRO A 680 12.05 26.41 -10.57
C PRO A 680 10.73 26.95 -11.14
N GLY A 681 10.56 26.79 -12.46
CA GLY A 681 9.34 27.20 -13.16
C GLY A 681 9.14 28.71 -13.31
N THR A 682 10.16 29.51 -13.04
CA THR A 682 10.23 30.97 -13.38
C THR A 682 11.09 31.19 -14.62
N ASP A 683 11.71 32.34 -14.74
CA ASP A 683 12.58 32.68 -15.88
C ASP A 683 13.88 31.85 -15.82
N ASP A 684 14.49 31.62 -16.99
CA ASP A 684 15.78 30.97 -17.13
C ASP A 684 16.93 31.91 -16.66
N VAL A 685 18.04 31.35 -16.23
CA VAL A 685 19.28 32.08 -15.99
C VAL A 685 20.00 32.25 -17.32
N GLU A 686 20.27 33.50 -17.69
CA GLU A 686 20.99 33.84 -18.93
C GLU A 686 22.47 34.14 -18.63
N LEU A 687 23.36 33.39 -19.26
CA LEU A 687 24.80 33.63 -19.24
C LEU A 687 25.29 34.02 -20.63
N ALA A 688 26.02 35.10 -20.75
CA ALA A 688 26.59 35.54 -22.03
C ALA A 688 27.65 34.54 -22.55
N ALA A 689 28.36 33.88 -21.67
CA ALA A 689 29.36 32.83 -21.93
C ALA A 689 29.35 31.81 -20.80
N THR A 690 30.09 30.71 -20.94
CA THR A 690 30.34 29.75 -19.88
C THR A 690 30.82 30.44 -18.60
N GLY A 691 30.36 29.98 -17.45
CA GLY A 691 30.67 30.63 -16.20
C GLY A 691 30.15 29.92 -14.96
N MET A 692 30.36 30.57 -13.81
CA MET A 692 29.87 30.06 -12.54
C MET A 692 28.44 30.54 -12.29
N VAL A 693 27.62 29.65 -11.72
CA VAL A 693 26.33 30.00 -11.12
C VAL A 693 26.38 29.80 -9.62
N GLU A 694 25.72 30.70 -8.89
CA GLU A 694 25.53 30.59 -7.46
C GLU A 694 24.22 29.83 -7.17
N ILE A 695 24.27 28.82 -6.32
CA ILE A 695 23.12 28.04 -5.93
C ILE A 695 22.89 28.23 -4.43
N LYS A 696 21.67 28.59 -4.08
CA LYS A 696 21.21 28.69 -2.69
C LYS A 696 20.03 27.77 -2.48
N ALA A 697 20.07 27.03 -1.40
CA ALA A 697 18.98 26.15 -1.03
C ALA A 697 18.72 26.19 0.47
N SER A 698 17.45 25.99 0.83
CA SER A 698 17.02 25.77 2.19
C SER A 698 16.31 24.43 2.25
N VAL A 699 16.89 23.47 2.98
CA VAL A 699 16.36 22.13 3.10
C VAL A 699 16.06 21.77 4.55
N THR A 700 15.14 20.82 4.75
CA THR A 700 14.86 20.25 6.07
C THR A 700 14.43 18.80 5.93
N PHE A 701 14.82 17.98 6.90
CA PHE A 701 14.49 16.54 6.94
C PHE A 701 13.85 16.18 8.26
N ALA A 702 12.84 15.32 8.21
CA ALA A 702 12.11 14.90 9.40
C ALA A 702 13.05 14.22 10.42
N PRO A 703 12.91 14.53 11.72
CA PRO A 703 13.72 13.90 12.77
C PRO A 703 13.40 12.41 12.99
N ALA A 704 12.27 11.97 12.43
CA ALA A 704 11.86 10.57 12.41
C ALA A 704 11.26 10.23 11.04
N THR A 705 11.85 9.29 10.33
CA THR A 705 11.45 8.89 8.97
C THR A 705 11.20 7.39 8.93
N PRO A 706 10.13 6.88 8.27
CA PRO A 706 9.96 5.45 8.07
C PRO A 706 11.21 4.83 7.45
N GLU A 707 11.64 3.67 7.92
CA GLU A 707 12.93 3.06 7.58
C GLU A 707 13.13 2.92 6.06
N GLY A 708 12.17 2.34 5.36
CA GLY A 708 12.24 2.17 3.91
C GLY A 708 12.30 3.49 3.13
N VAL A 709 11.70 4.56 3.67
CA VAL A 709 11.74 5.91 3.08
C VAL A 709 13.11 6.54 3.28
N ALA A 710 13.70 6.43 4.47
CA ALA A 710 14.96 7.11 4.82
C ALA A 710 16.14 6.64 3.98
N TYR A 711 16.25 5.36 3.72
CA TYR A 711 17.42 4.74 3.06
C TYR A 711 17.17 4.34 1.61
N GLY A 712 15.95 4.57 1.10
CA GLY A 712 15.65 4.23 -0.28
C GLY A 712 15.78 2.75 -0.58
N THR A 713 15.61 1.93 0.41
CA THR A 713 15.27 0.55 0.13
C THR A 713 13.92 0.61 -0.59
N ILE A 714 13.99 0.78 -1.90
CA ILE A 714 12.93 0.37 -2.77
C ILE A 714 12.68 -1.04 -2.28
N ASP A 715 11.54 -1.25 -1.64
CA ASP A 715 11.17 -2.60 -1.27
C ASP A 715 11.27 -3.44 -2.55
N PRO A 716 12.29 -4.30 -2.70
CA PRO A 716 12.45 -5.07 -3.95
C PRO A 716 11.22 -5.91 -4.22
N GLU A 717 10.47 -6.25 -3.17
CA GLU A 717 9.22 -6.97 -3.28
C GLU A 717 8.10 -6.08 -3.86
N SER A 718 8.07 -4.78 -3.58
CA SER A 718 7.04 -3.88 -4.13
C SER A 718 7.19 -3.63 -5.63
N ASN A 719 8.38 -3.79 -6.17
CA ASN A 719 8.67 -3.55 -7.59
C ASN A 719 8.39 -4.76 -8.49
N ASN A 720 8.41 -5.97 -7.93
CA ASN A 720 8.27 -7.21 -8.70
C ASN A 720 6.89 -7.85 -8.58
N LEU A 721 5.99 -7.27 -7.79
CA LEU A 721 4.71 -7.89 -7.50
C LEU A 721 3.64 -7.43 -8.48
N ALA A 722 3.54 -8.13 -9.58
CA ALA A 722 2.37 -8.11 -10.44
C ALA A 722 1.23 -8.91 -9.78
N GLY A 723 0.02 -8.36 -9.79
CA GLY A 723 -1.19 -9.08 -9.37
C GLY A 723 -1.49 -9.01 -7.87
N ASP A 724 -2.13 -10.05 -7.38
CA ASP A 724 -2.78 -10.11 -6.06
C ASP A 724 -1.84 -10.00 -4.86
N THR A 725 -0.55 -10.21 -5.06
CA THR A 725 0.47 -10.05 -4.02
C THR A 725 0.61 -8.61 -3.53
N ARG A 726 0.15 -7.61 -4.28
CA ARG A 726 0.07 -6.20 -3.83
C ARG A 726 -0.78 -6.02 -2.57
N LEU A 727 -1.74 -6.91 -2.34
CA LEU A 727 -2.59 -6.89 -1.16
C LEU A 727 -1.84 -7.26 0.13
N LEU A 728 -0.68 -7.90 0.01
CA LEU A 728 0.14 -8.33 1.14
C LEU A 728 1.06 -7.25 1.69
N HIS A 729 1.22 -6.14 0.99
CA HIS A 729 2.15 -5.08 1.37
C HIS A 729 1.48 -3.91 2.11
N ALA A 730 0.59 -4.22 3.06
CA ALA A 730 0.36 -3.27 4.14
C ALA A 730 1.71 -2.97 4.79
N PRO A 731 2.02 -1.71 5.16
CA PRO A 731 3.31 -1.38 5.75
C PRO A 731 3.57 -2.26 6.98
N ARG A 732 4.43 -3.24 6.83
CA ARG A 732 4.75 -4.26 7.85
C ARG A 732 5.52 -3.67 9.03
N SER A 733 6.26 -2.59 8.78
CA SER A 733 7.07 -1.94 9.79
C SER A 733 6.58 -0.52 10.02
N MET A 734 6.28 -0.23 11.28
CA MET A 734 6.08 1.12 11.79
C MET A 734 7.36 1.66 12.44
N GLU A 735 8.49 1.07 12.11
CA GLU A 735 9.78 1.50 12.61
C GLU A 735 10.22 2.78 11.90
N TYR A 736 10.67 3.72 12.71
CA TYR A 736 11.15 5.00 12.26
C TYR A 736 12.63 5.13 12.61
N VAL A 737 13.42 5.46 11.60
CA VAL A 737 14.81 5.88 11.79
C VAL A 737 14.81 7.26 12.43
N GLN A 738 15.52 7.40 13.55
CA GLN A 738 15.67 8.65 14.26
C GLN A 738 16.96 9.35 13.80
N GLY A 739 16.82 10.60 13.30
CA GLY A 739 17.96 11.41 12.87
C GLY A 739 18.72 10.82 11.66
N GLY A 740 20.05 10.86 11.75
CA GLY A 740 20.96 10.46 10.68
C GLY A 740 21.19 11.60 9.66
N ASP A 741 22.18 11.42 8.80
CA ASP A 741 22.53 12.39 7.77
C ASP A 741 21.87 12.06 6.44
N ARG A 742 21.51 13.08 5.68
CA ARG A 742 20.96 12.98 4.33
C ARG A 742 21.93 13.63 3.36
N GLN A 743 22.32 12.91 2.32
CA GLN A 743 23.16 13.47 1.27
C GLN A 743 22.32 14.28 0.31
N VAL A 744 22.46 15.59 0.36
CA VAL A 744 21.87 16.51 -0.60
C VAL A 744 22.83 16.70 -1.77
N GLU A 745 22.32 16.67 -2.98
CA GLU A 745 23.07 16.68 -4.22
C GLU A 745 22.60 17.85 -5.11
N ILE A 746 23.55 18.53 -5.72
CA ILE A 746 23.28 19.43 -6.85
C ILE A 746 23.53 18.65 -8.13
N VAL A 747 22.52 18.61 -8.97
CA VAL A 747 22.49 17.84 -10.22
C VAL A 747 22.48 18.82 -11.39
N VAL A 748 23.43 18.65 -12.30
CA VAL A 748 23.49 19.37 -13.58
C VAL A 748 23.40 18.34 -14.70
N ASN A 749 22.37 18.44 -15.54
CA ASN A 749 22.15 17.52 -16.68
C ASN A 749 22.14 16.03 -16.27
N GLY A 750 21.64 15.74 -15.07
CA GLY A 750 21.57 14.38 -14.52
C GLY A 750 22.81 13.96 -13.72
N GLN A 751 23.91 14.68 -13.78
CA GLN A 751 25.16 14.37 -13.09
C GLN A 751 25.25 15.11 -11.76
N VAL A 752 25.71 14.43 -10.71
CA VAL A 752 25.98 15.04 -9.41
C VAL A 752 27.28 15.84 -9.49
N VAL A 753 27.19 17.16 -9.24
CA VAL A 753 28.34 18.09 -9.36
C VAL A 753 28.78 18.65 -8.00
N ALA A 754 27.92 18.60 -6.99
CA ALA A 754 28.24 19.00 -5.62
C ALA A 754 27.35 18.23 -4.64
N THR A 755 27.83 18.02 -3.42
CA THR A 755 27.11 17.34 -2.35
C THR A 755 27.29 18.03 -1.01
N ALA A 756 26.29 17.87 -0.12
CA ALA A 756 26.37 18.29 1.28
C ALA A 756 25.68 17.24 2.16
N GLN A 757 26.23 16.98 3.35
CA GLN A 757 25.56 16.15 4.36
C GLN A 757 24.72 17.07 5.25
N VAL A 758 23.45 16.71 5.46
CA VAL A 758 22.49 17.51 6.23
C VAL A 758 21.82 16.60 7.26
N PRO A 759 21.85 16.97 8.55
CA PRO A 759 21.21 16.16 9.57
C PRO A 759 19.68 16.15 9.45
N ALA A 760 19.06 15.01 9.68
CA ALA A 760 17.61 14.88 9.79
C ALA A 760 17.17 15.19 11.23
N ASP A 761 17.12 16.48 11.57
CA ASP A 761 16.84 17.01 12.91
C ASP A 761 15.57 17.87 12.97
N GLY A 762 14.89 18.04 11.83
CA GLY A 762 13.72 18.89 11.71
C GLY A 762 14.00 20.38 11.66
N GLN A 763 15.28 20.79 11.62
CA GLN A 763 15.67 22.17 11.47
C GLN A 763 15.88 22.51 10.00
N GLN A 764 15.84 23.81 9.71
CA GLN A 764 16.11 24.34 8.38
C GLN A 764 17.60 24.57 8.21
N HIS A 765 18.19 23.98 7.18
CA HIS A 765 19.60 24.10 6.83
C HIS A 765 19.77 24.89 5.54
N GLN A 766 20.65 25.90 5.58
CA GLN A 766 21.00 26.71 4.42
C GLN A 766 22.24 26.13 3.74
N LEU A 767 22.15 25.97 2.43
CA LEU A 767 23.22 25.43 1.60
C LEU A 767 23.58 26.45 0.50
N GLU A 768 24.87 26.62 0.25
CA GLU A 768 25.38 27.44 -0.83
C GLU A 768 26.42 26.66 -1.63
N PHE A 769 26.30 26.74 -2.94
CA PHE A 769 27.23 26.09 -3.87
C PHE A 769 27.57 27.05 -5.00
N ALA A 770 28.76 26.91 -5.57
CA ALA A 770 29.14 27.53 -6.81
C ALA A 770 29.50 26.42 -7.83
N VAL A 771 28.82 26.44 -8.96
CA VAL A 771 28.91 25.35 -9.94
C VAL A 771 29.27 25.94 -11.32
N PRO A 772 30.28 25.38 -12.02
CA PRO A 772 30.59 25.79 -13.38
C PRO A 772 29.55 25.29 -14.36
N ILE A 773 29.12 26.14 -15.29
CA ILE A 773 28.24 25.83 -16.40
C ILE A 773 29.02 25.98 -17.70
N GLU A 774 29.25 24.90 -18.39
CA GLU A 774 30.06 24.84 -19.61
C GLU A 774 29.21 24.91 -20.89
N GLN A 775 27.93 24.63 -20.78
CA GLN A 775 26.92 24.69 -21.86
C GLN A 775 25.54 24.97 -21.27
N SER A 776 24.57 25.28 -22.10
CA SER A 776 23.19 25.41 -21.66
C SER A 776 22.73 24.11 -20.98
N SER A 777 22.28 24.25 -19.72
CA SER A 777 22.08 23.13 -18.79
C SER A 777 20.82 23.35 -17.96
N TRP A 778 20.30 22.28 -17.40
CA TRP A 778 19.35 22.34 -16.31
C TRP A 778 20.03 22.00 -14.98
N VAL A 779 19.61 22.65 -13.91
CA VAL A 779 20.17 22.52 -12.56
C VAL A 779 19.07 22.23 -11.58
N ALA A 780 19.23 21.20 -10.76
CA ALA A 780 18.27 20.81 -9.74
C ALA A 780 18.96 20.38 -8.43
N LEU A 781 18.19 20.37 -7.36
CA LEU A 781 18.57 19.80 -6.08
C LEU A 781 17.84 18.47 -5.89
N ARG A 782 18.56 17.44 -5.43
CA ARG A 782 17.95 16.18 -5.06
C ARG A 782 18.52 15.65 -3.74
N GLN A 783 17.72 14.88 -3.04
CA GLN A 783 18.14 13.92 -2.02
C GLN A 783 17.47 12.61 -2.35
N PHE A 784 18.24 11.67 -2.88
CA PHE A 784 17.70 10.37 -3.25
C PHE A 784 17.42 9.52 -2.00
N PRO A 785 16.24 8.88 -1.88
CA PRO A 785 15.13 8.83 -2.83
C PRO A 785 13.95 9.75 -2.47
N GLN A 786 14.09 10.65 -1.48
CA GLN A 786 12.98 11.33 -0.81
C GLN A 786 12.55 12.62 -1.50
N LEU A 787 13.49 13.32 -2.16
CA LEU A 787 13.29 14.70 -2.61
C LEU A 787 13.94 14.96 -3.96
N HIS A 788 13.22 15.63 -4.86
CA HIS A 788 13.78 16.23 -6.07
C HIS A 788 13.06 17.52 -6.42
N THR A 789 13.79 18.61 -6.67
CA THR A 789 13.19 19.85 -7.18
C THR A 789 12.96 19.74 -8.69
N ASN A 790 12.00 20.49 -9.24
CA ASN A 790 12.05 20.84 -10.63
C ASN A 790 13.28 21.72 -10.90
N PRO A 791 13.79 21.81 -12.14
CA PRO A 791 15.05 22.49 -12.42
C PRO A 791 14.86 23.97 -12.62
N VAL A 792 15.99 24.69 -12.52
CA VAL A 792 16.20 25.99 -13.12
C VAL A 792 17.11 25.79 -14.34
N ASN A 793 16.70 26.29 -15.49
CA ASN A 793 17.54 26.24 -16.68
C ASN A 793 18.57 27.35 -16.65
N VAL A 794 19.76 27.08 -17.19
CA VAL A 794 20.84 28.04 -17.39
C VAL A 794 21.20 28.01 -18.86
N LEU A 795 20.89 29.08 -19.57
CA LEU A 795 21.15 29.22 -21.00
C LEU A 795 22.45 29.98 -21.24
N VAL A 796 23.35 29.40 -22.00
CA VAL A 796 24.65 29.99 -22.37
C VAL A 796 24.56 30.55 -23.78
N ALA A 797 24.80 31.86 -23.91
CA ALA A 797 24.73 32.60 -25.20
C ALA A 797 23.40 32.41 -25.94
N GLY A 798 22.30 32.29 -25.20
CA GLY A 798 20.94 32.08 -25.75
C GLY A 798 20.73 30.73 -26.48
N LYS A 799 21.63 29.76 -26.32
CA LYS A 799 21.50 28.46 -26.96
C LYS A 799 20.53 27.55 -26.19
N PRO A 800 19.75 26.71 -26.86
CA PRO A 800 18.89 25.73 -26.19
C PRO A 800 19.72 24.66 -25.48
N ILE A 801 19.12 24.01 -24.49
CA ILE A 801 19.72 22.85 -23.80
C ILE A 801 19.86 21.69 -24.80
N ARG A 802 21.09 21.18 -24.95
CA ARG A 802 21.48 20.00 -25.74
C ARG A 802 22.57 19.27 -24.97
N ALA A 803 22.19 18.83 -23.76
CA ALA A 803 23.17 18.44 -22.77
C ALA A 803 23.91 17.13 -23.09
N SER A 804 23.26 16.22 -23.86
CA SER A 804 23.83 14.89 -24.13
C SER A 804 23.31 14.31 -25.43
N ALA A 805 24.24 14.01 -26.35
CA ALA A 805 23.94 13.23 -27.55
C ALA A 805 23.42 11.81 -27.24
N GLN A 806 23.97 11.19 -26.19
CA GLN A 806 23.51 9.86 -25.75
C GLN A 806 22.05 9.90 -25.26
N SER A 807 21.64 10.96 -24.55
CA SER A 807 20.24 11.12 -24.15
C SER A 807 19.30 11.29 -25.36
N ALA A 808 19.72 12.04 -26.38
CA ALA A 808 18.93 12.18 -27.60
C ALA A 808 18.81 10.85 -28.35
N GLN A 809 19.89 10.09 -28.44
CA GLN A 809 19.89 8.74 -29.03
C GLN A 809 19.01 7.79 -28.21
N TRP A 810 19.10 7.81 -26.89
CA TRP A 810 18.29 7.00 -26.00
C TRP A 810 16.78 7.26 -26.18
N CYS A 811 16.38 8.51 -26.27
CA CYS A 811 14.98 8.88 -26.54
C CYS A 811 14.54 8.47 -27.94
N LEU A 812 15.42 8.59 -28.93
CA LEU A 812 15.19 8.17 -30.31
C LEU A 812 14.92 6.66 -30.38
N GLU A 813 15.80 5.86 -29.81
CA GLU A 813 15.71 4.41 -29.81
C GLU A 813 14.53 3.91 -29.00
N SER A 814 14.27 4.52 -27.84
CA SER A 814 13.06 4.26 -27.04
C SER A 814 11.78 4.51 -27.84
N THR A 815 11.73 5.60 -28.63
CA THR A 815 10.57 5.93 -29.46
C THR A 815 10.38 4.92 -30.59
N GLN A 816 11.45 4.46 -31.22
CA GLN A 816 11.42 3.46 -32.30
C GLN A 816 10.93 2.11 -31.74
N LEU A 817 11.51 1.64 -30.65
CA LEU A 817 11.12 0.39 -29.98
C LEU A 817 9.67 0.44 -29.51
N LEU A 818 9.24 1.59 -28.97
CA LEU A 818 7.85 1.77 -28.56
C LEU A 818 6.89 1.64 -29.75
N TRP A 819 7.21 2.23 -30.92
CA TRP A 819 6.38 2.08 -32.12
C TRP A 819 6.28 0.61 -32.57
N GLU A 820 7.40 -0.11 -32.59
CA GLU A 820 7.42 -1.54 -32.95
C GLU A 820 6.45 -2.37 -32.12
N ASN A 821 6.39 -2.09 -30.80
CA ASN A 821 5.57 -2.84 -29.86
C ASN A 821 4.12 -2.31 -29.75
N ARG A 822 3.90 -1.00 -30.00
CA ARG A 822 2.62 -0.35 -29.74
C ARG A 822 1.67 -0.30 -30.94
N ASN A 823 2.19 -0.21 -32.18
CA ASN A 823 1.36 0.03 -33.37
C ASN A 823 0.24 -1.01 -33.57
N ARG A 824 0.43 -2.24 -33.09
CA ARG A 824 -0.57 -3.33 -33.16
C ARG A 824 -1.82 -3.08 -32.31
N TYR A 825 -1.75 -2.19 -31.32
CA TYR A 825 -2.87 -1.85 -30.44
C TYR A 825 -3.62 -0.60 -30.89
N ILE A 826 -3.10 0.13 -31.88
CA ILE A 826 -3.71 1.34 -32.44
C ILE A 826 -4.69 0.92 -33.53
N ALA A 827 -5.90 1.47 -33.51
CA ALA A 827 -6.91 1.21 -34.52
C ALA A 827 -6.45 1.63 -35.91
N ASP A 828 -6.77 0.85 -36.95
CA ASP A 828 -6.30 1.08 -38.32
C ASP A 828 -6.66 2.48 -38.85
N ALA A 829 -7.83 2.99 -38.50
CA ALA A 829 -8.26 4.34 -38.84
C ALA A 829 -7.38 5.46 -38.25
N GLU A 830 -6.71 5.19 -37.15
CA GLU A 830 -5.87 6.14 -36.40
C GLU A 830 -4.36 5.97 -36.68
N LYS A 831 -3.94 4.82 -37.23
CA LYS A 831 -2.53 4.47 -37.44
C LYS A 831 -1.75 5.51 -38.24
N ALA A 832 -2.36 6.08 -39.25
CA ALA A 832 -1.68 7.09 -40.08
C ALA A 832 -1.35 8.36 -39.29
N ALA A 833 -2.30 8.84 -38.45
CA ALA A 833 -2.12 10.00 -37.60
C ALA A 833 -1.11 9.71 -36.47
N ALA A 834 -1.20 8.53 -35.86
CA ALA A 834 -0.26 8.08 -34.85
C ALA A 834 1.17 7.95 -35.43
N ARG A 835 1.31 7.32 -36.62
CA ARG A 835 2.60 7.19 -37.27
C ARG A 835 3.23 8.56 -37.57
N GLN A 836 2.44 9.51 -38.07
CA GLN A 836 2.91 10.87 -38.34
C GLN A 836 3.44 11.54 -37.05
N ALA A 837 2.75 11.35 -35.89
CA ALA A 837 3.18 11.88 -34.60
C ALA A 837 4.51 11.25 -34.13
N TYR A 838 4.66 9.94 -34.31
CA TYR A 838 5.90 9.23 -33.99
C TYR A 838 7.05 9.69 -34.90
N ASP A 839 6.80 9.87 -36.21
CA ASP A 839 7.80 10.36 -37.16
C ASP A 839 8.26 11.79 -36.82
N GLN A 840 7.35 12.66 -36.39
CA GLN A 840 7.68 14.00 -35.92
C GLN A 840 8.57 13.96 -34.67
N ALA A 841 8.25 13.08 -33.69
CA ALA A 841 9.07 12.90 -32.50
C ALA A 841 10.46 12.35 -32.84
N ILE A 842 10.54 11.32 -33.69
CA ILE A 842 11.79 10.73 -34.20
C ILE A 842 12.63 11.79 -34.91
N ALA A 843 12.06 12.56 -35.82
CA ALA A 843 12.78 13.63 -36.52
C ALA A 843 13.30 14.70 -35.54
N ARG A 844 12.53 15.02 -34.50
CA ARG A 844 12.96 15.95 -33.47
C ARG A 844 14.15 15.44 -32.67
N TYR A 845 14.16 14.18 -32.27
CA TYR A 845 15.30 13.55 -31.57
C TYR A 845 16.54 13.45 -32.49
N GLN A 846 16.36 13.12 -33.74
CA GLN A 846 17.46 13.13 -34.74
C GLN A 846 18.09 14.52 -34.91
N GLN A 847 17.26 15.55 -34.95
CA GLN A 847 17.73 16.95 -34.99
C GLN A 847 18.53 17.28 -33.73
N ILE A 848 17.98 16.96 -32.53
CA ILE A 848 18.66 17.19 -31.25
C ILE A 848 19.97 16.43 -31.19
N LEU A 849 20.01 15.18 -31.64
CA LEU A 849 21.23 14.38 -31.68
C LEU A 849 22.30 15.03 -32.55
N ALA A 850 21.91 15.58 -33.70
CA ALA A 850 22.84 16.33 -34.59
C ALA A 850 23.31 17.66 -33.93
N GLU A 851 22.44 18.36 -33.22
CA GLU A 851 22.75 19.60 -32.52
C GLU A 851 23.63 19.38 -31.25
N SER A 852 23.64 18.16 -30.70
CA SER A 852 24.38 17.80 -29.47
C SER A 852 25.80 17.24 -29.76
N ARG A 853 26.16 17.02 -31.03
CA ARG A 853 27.47 16.52 -31.49
C ARG A 853 28.45 17.71 -31.72
#